data_a1ad812e30e49dd698cb041843d85416
#
_entry.id   a1ad812e30e49dd698cb041843d85416
#
_cell.length_a   1.000
_cell.length_b   1.000
_cell.length_c   1.000
_cell.angle_alpha   90.00
_cell.angle_beta   90.00
_cell.angle_gamma   90.00
#
_symmetry.space_group_name_H-M   'P 1'
#
loop_
_entity.id
_entity.type
_entity.pdbx_description
1 polymer ?
#
loop_
_entity_poly.entity_id
_entity_poly.type
_entity_poly.pdbx_seq_one_letter_code
_entity_poly.pdbx_strand_id
1 'polypeptide(L)'
;MASPVHSAQVFRFGLFEVDVAQNVLTRNGMRVKIADQSLCVLIHLLGNPGRIVTREELRHKLWPEGTYVDFDGSLNVILKRLRAALGDDPENPCFIETVPRRGYRFIAPVSVEPPRNSAETAPKADVHSPVAAELPPVAMGRGKRWPVSRYLAVLALLLFVMGAIWYSWRRKHSIANPLDISLKANAFVPLRKSVAVLGFRNASSKPDDAWLSTAISEMLSTELAGGDKLRLVSGEEVANLRIASPWSQTDTLDQNTTARIGTALNSDLLVLGSYTAVGGPDRGQLRLDARLQDVKTGEILTETAETGDRQDLFQLVSRVGVRLRERLGVPPLGEPDQASELASMPSNREAARLYALGLARLRAFDAIAARDLLQQACKADPQFSLGHLMLARAWGQLGYEQKRKEETKKAFDLSANLPRTERMLVEGDYYESMADHERAASTYRALFELFPDSIDYGLLLAAAESAAGQGSQGLATLDRIRRLPPPASLDLRIDLAEESNSVSSGKYQAAESTAAKAVAKARAKGLDLLLATALNREADDLAHVGQPDQAISAAEEARSIYSRVGDRFGVAGALTTVGTVQWIHGDYDASEKTFEQVLATNAAIGNKTGMARNLRFIGNAWAMHGDLPGARQQYQKALSIYREIGDRSHVAYSLIQIAWVENSSGGEPKAILNDYDQALAIFRDLSNEEGVAEVLGEKGGALVTLGELSAAQQSCQESLDLYRKSGEKSWMVRALFDLGNIASLQDRDEDSRKRFSEALAIVHETRDAGEDIIVNLGLARLEKEEGHLAESRKLLDHVFGLVHAHKNPNEEISANNLLAETALQEGNLAEAQAAIGAAQNLLRPGQFLEGRYVFGITNARIQAVSGNLRGARDSLKALVADTARHHYVHYELEARLALCEVELKADPSTAHLEARELQKEASLRGFNRIARKALALQS
;
A
#
# COMPACT_ATOMS: atom_id res chain seq x y z
N MET A 1 50.04 -16.34 16.41
CA MET A 1 49.79 -17.48 17.29
C MET A 1 48.38 -17.97 17.03
N ALA A 2 48.24 -19.16 16.54
CA ALA A 2 47.00 -19.75 16.09
C ALA A 2 46.07 -20.05 17.28
N SER A 3 44.80 -19.58 17.18
CA SER A 3 43.73 -20.00 18.09
C SER A 3 43.29 -21.46 17.83
N PRO A 4 42.85 -22.22 18.82
CA PRO A 4 42.60 -23.64 18.70
C PRO A 4 41.39 -23.95 17.80
N VAL A 5 41.60 -24.92 16.98
CA VAL A 5 40.66 -25.57 16.06
C VAL A 5 39.38 -25.97 16.79
N HIS A 6 38.24 -25.37 16.44
CA HIS A 6 36.93 -25.93 16.73
C HIS A 6 36.66 -27.00 15.69
N SER A 7 37.04 -28.23 16.00
CA SER A 7 36.73 -29.44 15.27
C SER A 7 35.23 -29.66 15.17
N ALA A 8 34.79 -30.18 14.04
CA ALA A 8 33.45 -30.55 13.69
C ALA A 8 32.59 -31.04 14.88
N GLN A 9 31.70 -30.19 15.38
CA GLN A 9 30.76 -30.52 16.45
C GLN A 9 29.34 -30.39 15.91
N VAL A 10 28.49 -31.33 16.27
CA VAL A 10 27.07 -31.28 16.00
C VAL A 10 26.34 -31.03 17.33
N PHE A 11 25.61 -29.89 17.43
CA PHE A 11 24.79 -29.56 18.58
C PHE A 11 23.35 -30.00 18.33
N ARG A 12 22.73 -30.65 19.32
CA ARG A 12 21.32 -31.01 19.31
C ARG A 12 20.59 -30.39 20.49
N PHE A 13 19.43 -29.78 20.23
CA PHE A 13 18.56 -29.21 21.26
C PHE A 13 17.10 -29.23 20.79
N GLY A 14 16.20 -29.69 21.62
CA GLY A 14 14.80 -29.89 21.23
C GLY A 14 14.68 -30.72 19.93
N LEU A 15 14.06 -30.14 18.90
CA LEU A 15 13.91 -30.79 17.59
C LEU A 15 14.99 -30.33 16.59
N PHE A 16 15.96 -29.53 17.04
CA PHE A 16 16.96 -28.91 16.16
C PHE A 16 18.33 -29.58 16.28
N GLU A 17 19.03 -29.54 15.15
CA GLU A 17 20.41 -29.98 15.03
C GLU A 17 21.22 -28.94 14.27
N VAL A 18 22.36 -28.52 14.81
CA VAL A 18 23.30 -27.57 14.18
C VAL A 18 24.60 -28.30 13.86
N ASP A 19 24.90 -28.47 12.58
CA ASP A 19 26.20 -28.90 12.12
C ASP A 19 27.12 -27.70 11.92
N VAL A 20 28.11 -27.57 12.81
CA VAL A 20 29.05 -26.43 12.79
C VAL A 20 29.97 -26.47 11.59
N ALA A 21 30.34 -27.65 11.10
CA ALA A 21 31.25 -27.82 9.96
C ALA A 21 30.58 -27.45 8.64
N GLN A 22 29.28 -27.75 8.50
CA GLN A 22 28.51 -27.46 7.30
C GLN A 22 27.78 -26.10 7.38
N ASN A 23 27.80 -25.44 8.55
CA ASN A 23 27.07 -24.19 8.83
C ASN A 23 25.58 -24.32 8.52
N VAL A 24 24.95 -25.41 8.98
CA VAL A 24 23.55 -25.75 8.67
C VAL A 24 22.77 -26.01 9.95
N LEU A 25 21.57 -25.39 10.02
CA LEU A 25 20.55 -25.71 11.02
C LEU A 25 19.48 -26.61 10.38
N THR A 26 19.15 -27.71 11.05
CA THR A 26 18.04 -28.57 10.66
C THR A 26 17.02 -28.74 11.79
N ARG A 27 15.77 -28.99 11.42
CA ARG A 27 14.68 -29.36 12.35
C ARG A 27 14.05 -30.66 11.88
N ASN A 28 14.13 -31.71 12.70
CA ASN A 28 13.69 -33.07 12.30
C ASN A 28 14.30 -33.51 10.96
N GLY A 29 15.57 -33.21 10.73
CA GLY A 29 16.28 -33.56 9.48
C GLY A 29 16.02 -32.65 8.28
N MET A 30 15.07 -31.69 8.37
CA MET A 30 14.81 -30.71 7.30
C MET A 30 15.61 -29.43 7.53
N ARG A 31 16.23 -28.90 6.49
CA ARG A 31 17.05 -27.70 6.55
C ARG A 31 16.20 -26.46 6.87
N VAL A 32 16.57 -25.72 7.91
CA VAL A 32 15.95 -24.44 8.28
C VAL A 32 16.74 -23.32 7.66
N LYS A 33 16.06 -22.42 6.93
CA LYS A 33 16.71 -21.25 6.33
C LYS A 33 16.96 -20.19 7.42
N ILE A 34 18.23 -19.92 7.69
CA ILE A 34 18.69 -18.96 8.69
C ILE A 34 19.83 -18.13 8.12
N ALA A 35 19.91 -16.83 8.48
CA ALA A 35 21.01 -15.97 8.06
C ALA A 35 22.31 -16.32 8.81
N ASP A 36 23.47 -16.21 8.13
CA ASP A 36 24.77 -16.60 8.68
C ASP A 36 25.10 -15.93 10.01
N GLN A 37 24.81 -14.67 10.18
CA GLN A 37 25.00 -13.95 11.46
C GLN A 37 24.13 -14.51 12.58
N SER A 38 22.87 -14.87 12.28
CA SER A 38 21.97 -15.48 13.25
C SER A 38 22.43 -16.88 13.65
N LEU A 39 22.95 -17.65 12.69
CA LEU A 39 23.52 -18.97 12.95
C LEU A 39 24.83 -18.87 13.76
N CYS A 40 25.66 -17.88 13.49
CA CYS A 40 26.87 -17.58 14.26
C CYS A 40 26.55 -17.26 15.75
N VAL A 41 25.51 -16.47 16.00
CA VAL A 41 25.01 -16.21 17.38
C VAL A 41 24.51 -17.49 18.02
N LEU A 42 23.74 -18.30 17.30
CA LEU A 42 23.24 -19.58 17.82
C LEU A 42 24.36 -20.52 18.22
N ILE A 43 25.35 -20.71 17.34
CA ILE A 43 26.53 -21.58 17.63
C ILE A 43 27.28 -21.06 18.86
N HIS A 44 27.44 -19.74 19.01
CA HIS A 44 28.11 -19.18 20.18
C HIS A 44 27.32 -19.37 21.48
N LEU A 45 26.01 -19.28 21.43
CA LEU A 45 25.11 -19.55 22.55
C LEU A 45 25.09 -21.05 22.92
N LEU A 46 25.07 -21.94 21.91
CA LEU A 46 25.13 -23.40 22.09
C LEU A 46 26.47 -23.90 22.65
N GLY A 47 27.55 -23.20 22.36
CA GLY A 47 28.86 -23.45 22.95
C GLY A 47 28.98 -22.99 24.43
N ASN A 48 28.00 -22.22 24.92
CA ASN A 48 27.96 -21.72 26.30
C ASN A 48 26.58 -21.93 26.96
N PRO A 49 26.07 -23.17 27.02
CA PRO A 49 24.71 -23.43 27.50
C PRO A 49 24.56 -23.04 28.98
N GLY A 50 23.47 -22.37 29.33
CA GLY A 50 23.17 -21.93 30.69
C GLY A 50 23.98 -20.71 31.19
N ARG A 51 25.06 -20.31 30.49
CA ARG A 51 25.84 -19.10 30.80
C ARG A 51 25.21 -17.87 30.12
N ILE A 52 25.30 -16.71 30.82
CA ILE A 52 24.94 -15.41 30.18
C ILE A 52 26.07 -15.00 29.27
N VAL A 53 25.75 -14.90 27.95
CA VAL A 53 26.65 -14.35 26.92
C VAL A 53 26.32 -12.85 26.83
N THR A 54 27.31 -12.00 27.07
CA THR A 54 27.09 -10.55 27.10
C THR A 54 26.91 -9.97 25.68
N ARG A 55 26.31 -8.79 25.58
CA ARG A 55 26.18 -8.08 24.31
C ARG A 55 27.53 -7.74 23.71
N GLU A 56 28.51 -7.44 24.55
CA GLU A 56 29.89 -7.17 24.12
C GLU A 56 30.58 -8.43 23.54
N GLU A 57 30.40 -9.59 24.16
CA GLU A 57 30.92 -10.87 23.62
C GLU A 57 30.33 -11.18 22.24
N LEU A 58 29.01 -10.97 22.05
CA LEU A 58 28.37 -11.17 20.76
C LEU A 58 28.84 -10.14 19.73
N ARG A 59 29.03 -8.90 20.14
CA ARG A 59 29.57 -7.84 19.29
C ARG A 59 30.94 -8.20 18.75
N HIS A 60 31.91 -8.55 19.62
CA HIS A 60 33.25 -8.96 19.20
C HIS A 60 33.27 -10.20 18.32
N LYS A 61 32.26 -11.08 18.47
CA LYS A 61 32.14 -12.30 17.66
C LYS A 61 31.60 -12.03 16.26
N LEU A 62 30.67 -11.08 16.13
CA LEU A 62 29.98 -10.79 14.88
C LEU A 62 30.71 -9.74 14.02
N TRP A 63 31.38 -8.79 14.67
CA TRP A 63 32.04 -7.67 13.95
C TRP A 63 33.50 -7.52 14.42
N PRO A 64 34.47 -7.56 13.49
CA PRO A 64 35.87 -7.25 13.78
C PRO A 64 36.07 -5.82 14.27
N GLU A 65 37.14 -5.57 15.00
CA GLU A 65 37.52 -4.22 15.45
C GLU A 65 37.71 -3.28 14.23
N GLY A 66 36.99 -2.14 14.27
CA GLY A 66 37.02 -1.14 13.18
C GLY A 66 35.75 -1.07 12.34
N THR A 67 34.74 -1.87 12.61
CA THR A 67 33.44 -1.80 11.89
C THR A 67 32.50 -0.80 12.59
N TYR A 68 32.10 0.26 11.87
CA TYR A 68 31.12 1.24 12.34
C TYR A 68 29.69 0.79 11.97
N VAL A 69 28.97 0.23 12.94
CA VAL A 69 27.54 -0.14 12.81
C VAL A 69 26.83 0.17 14.13
N ASP A 70 25.52 0.47 14.07
CA ASP A 70 24.69 0.44 15.26
C ASP A 70 24.60 -1.00 15.78
N PHE A 71 25.45 -1.32 16.73
CA PHE A 71 25.62 -2.68 17.25
C PHE A 71 24.38 -3.16 18.01
N ASP A 72 23.70 -2.30 18.75
CA ASP A 72 22.56 -2.68 19.56
C ASP A 72 21.32 -2.94 18.71
N GLY A 73 21.05 -2.07 17.73
CA GLY A 73 19.98 -2.27 16.76
C GLY A 73 20.18 -3.52 15.90
N SER A 74 21.39 -3.68 15.33
CA SER A 74 21.76 -4.84 14.50
C SER A 74 21.68 -6.16 15.27
N LEU A 75 22.17 -6.22 16.52
CA LEU A 75 22.11 -7.42 17.35
C LEU A 75 20.67 -7.81 17.70
N ASN A 76 19.81 -6.83 17.97
CA ASN A 76 18.39 -7.08 18.23
C ASN A 76 17.69 -7.67 17.00
N VAL A 77 17.99 -7.19 15.79
CA VAL A 77 17.45 -7.74 14.53
C VAL A 77 17.95 -9.17 14.30
N ILE A 78 19.24 -9.45 14.53
CA ILE A 78 19.81 -10.78 14.40
C ILE A 78 19.13 -11.76 15.36
N LEU A 79 18.91 -11.37 16.60
CA LEU A 79 18.24 -12.21 17.61
C LEU A 79 16.75 -12.39 17.32
N LYS A 80 16.07 -11.35 16.80
CA LYS A 80 14.68 -11.46 16.34
C LYS A 80 14.56 -12.50 15.22
N ARG A 81 15.45 -12.45 14.23
CA ARG A 81 15.49 -13.46 13.14
C ARG A 81 15.85 -14.85 13.64
N LEU A 82 16.77 -14.96 14.60
CA LEU A 82 17.14 -16.23 15.21
C LEU A 82 15.96 -16.85 15.94
N ARG A 83 15.26 -16.09 16.78
CA ARG A 83 14.05 -16.56 17.48
C ARG A 83 12.95 -16.97 16.51
N ALA A 84 12.72 -16.20 15.47
CA ALA A 84 11.75 -16.57 14.43
C ALA A 84 12.09 -17.91 13.76
N ALA A 85 13.38 -18.17 13.47
CA ALA A 85 13.83 -19.43 12.89
C ALA A 85 13.67 -20.64 13.85
N LEU A 86 13.80 -20.40 15.17
CA LEU A 86 13.64 -21.42 16.22
C LEU A 86 12.17 -21.57 16.67
N GLY A 87 11.30 -20.64 16.34
CA GLY A 87 9.95 -20.56 16.91
C GLY A 87 9.97 -20.20 18.40
N ASP A 88 10.90 -19.34 18.83
CA ASP A 88 11.13 -18.96 20.23
C ASP A 88 10.51 -17.59 20.53
N ASP A 89 9.66 -17.51 21.56
CA ASP A 89 8.98 -16.29 21.94
C ASP A 89 9.83 -15.50 22.98
N PRO A 90 10.16 -14.22 22.74
CA PRO A 90 10.90 -13.41 23.69
C PRO A 90 10.21 -13.20 25.04
N GLU A 91 8.87 -13.28 25.09
CA GLU A 91 8.07 -13.13 26.33
C GLU A 91 7.94 -14.45 27.09
N ASN A 92 8.04 -15.61 26.39
CA ASN A 92 8.03 -16.94 26.98
C ASN A 92 9.09 -17.85 26.33
N PRO A 93 10.39 -17.58 26.56
CA PRO A 93 11.47 -18.21 25.83
C PRO A 93 11.64 -19.70 26.17
N CYS A 94 11.67 -20.53 25.11
CA CYS A 94 12.00 -21.95 25.21
C CYS A 94 13.50 -22.23 24.99
N PHE A 95 14.17 -21.37 24.22
CA PHE A 95 15.58 -21.58 23.83
C PHE A 95 16.49 -20.43 24.27
N ILE A 96 16.10 -19.16 24.05
CA ILE A 96 16.97 -18.01 24.26
C ILE A 96 16.30 -17.02 25.21
N GLU A 97 16.75 -16.95 26.43
CA GLU A 97 16.31 -16.00 27.43
C GLU A 97 17.06 -14.67 27.30
N THR A 98 16.33 -13.55 27.36
CA THR A 98 16.93 -12.22 27.49
C THR A 98 17.14 -11.89 28.95
N VAL A 99 18.38 -11.65 29.34
CA VAL A 99 18.71 -11.18 30.69
C VAL A 99 18.89 -9.66 30.64
N PRO A 100 17.93 -8.86 31.19
CA PRO A 100 17.94 -7.41 31.05
C PRO A 100 19.27 -6.78 31.49
N ARG A 101 19.82 -5.87 30.64
CA ARG A 101 21.09 -5.16 30.83
C ARG A 101 22.34 -6.03 30.90
N ARG A 102 22.26 -7.36 30.76
CA ARG A 102 23.39 -8.29 30.89
C ARG A 102 23.71 -9.07 29.63
N GLY A 103 22.71 -9.49 28.85
CA GLY A 103 22.93 -10.26 27.62
C GLY A 103 21.86 -11.33 27.38
N TYR A 104 22.28 -12.48 26.84
CA TYR A 104 21.41 -13.58 26.44
C TYR A 104 21.91 -14.91 26.98
N ARG A 105 20.99 -15.85 27.28
CA ARG A 105 21.32 -17.16 27.81
C ARG A 105 20.56 -18.23 27.04
N PHE A 106 21.25 -19.30 26.64
CA PHE A 106 20.61 -20.47 26.09
C PHE A 106 20.12 -21.37 27.22
N ILE A 107 18.81 -21.66 27.26
CA ILE A 107 18.14 -22.28 28.43
C ILE A 107 17.74 -23.74 28.18
N ALA A 108 17.66 -24.20 26.91
CA ALA A 108 17.32 -25.59 26.62
C ALA A 108 18.52 -26.53 26.81
N PRO A 109 18.27 -27.82 27.14
CA PRO A 109 19.33 -28.83 27.18
C PRO A 109 20.01 -28.99 25.83
N VAL A 110 21.37 -29.00 25.83
CA VAL A 110 22.20 -29.17 24.62
C VAL A 110 23.01 -30.43 24.75
N SER A 111 22.94 -31.29 23.72
CA SER A 111 23.84 -32.44 23.58
C SER A 111 24.83 -32.22 22.43
N VAL A 112 26.07 -32.64 22.61
CA VAL A 112 27.15 -32.50 21.64
C VAL A 112 27.59 -33.91 21.18
N GLU A 113 27.50 -34.17 19.88
CA GLU A 113 28.00 -35.41 19.29
C GLU A 113 29.27 -35.16 18.46
N PRO A 114 30.25 -36.06 18.47
CA PRO A 114 31.38 -36.01 17.55
C PRO A 114 30.93 -36.31 16.10
N PRO A 115 31.66 -35.85 15.06
CA PRO A 115 31.26 -35.97 13.68
C PRO A 115 31.15 -37.45 13.25
N ARG A 116 30.03 -37.81 12.61
CA ARG A 116 29.84 -39.11 11.99
C ARG A 116 30.61 -39.16 10.68
N ASN A 117 31.63 -40.03 10.61
CA ASN A 117 32.17 -40.48 9.35
C ASN A 117 31.14 -41.39 8.66
N SER A 118 30.72 -40.99 7.48
CA SER A 118 29.85 -41.76 6.61
C SER A 118 30.54 -42.99 6.10
N ALA A 119 30.22 -44.20 6.63
CA ALA A 119 30.16 -45.47 5.91
C ALA A 119 29.68 -46.61 6.85
N GLU A 120 28.74 -47.39 6.29
CA GLU A 120 28.35 -48.77 6.61
C GLU A 120 27.30 -49.09 7.68
N THR A 121 26.14 -49.53 7.14
CA THR A 121 25.31 -50.70 7.51
C THR A 121 24.90 -50.97 8.95
N ALA A 122 23.58 -51.08 9.15
CA ALA A 122 22.94 -51.75 10.27
C ALA A 122 23.22 -53.25 10.30
N PRO A 123 23.07 -54.02 11.42
CA PRO A 123 21.84 -54.23 12.11
C PRO A 123 21.84 -54.54 13.63
N LYS A 124 20.60 -54.46 14.19
CA LYS A 124 19.99 -55.26 15.28
C LYS A 124 20.48 -55.21 16.74
N ALA A 125 19.53 -54.76 17.56
CA ALA A 125 19.01 -55.26 18.84
C ALA A 125 19.94 -55.94 19.87
N ASP A 126 19.97 -55.44 21.10
CA ASP A 126 19.37 -56.12 22.27
C ASP A 126 19.47 -55.29 23.58
N VAL A 127 18.41 -55.35 24.30
CA VAL A 127 18.07 -55.23 25.71
C VAL A 127 19.25 -55.33 26.70
N HIS A 128 19.34 -54.41 27.68
CA HIS A 128 19.33 -54.61 29.12
C HIS A 128 19.57 -53.33 29.94
N SER A 129 18.62 -52.97 30.80
CA SER A 129 18.85 -52.29 32.06
C SER A 129 19.24 -53.37 33.09
N PRO A 130 19.76 -53.11 34.29
CA PRO A 130 19.58 -51.93 35.14
C PRO A 130 20.83 -51.55 35.99
N VAL A 131 20.56 -50.67 36.95
CA VAL A 131 21.10 -50.65 38.35
C VAL A 131 21.68 -49.30 38.82
N ALA A 132 21.10 -48.88 39.93
CA ALA A 132 21.39 -47.72 40.75
C ALA A 132 22.71 -47.81 41.52
N ALA A 133 23.26 -46.68 41.92
CA ALA A 133 24.05 -46.47 43.15
C ALA A 133 24.18 -45.01 43.45
N GLU A 134 23.53 -44.50 44.45
CA GLU A 134 24.02 -44.17 45.79
C GLU A 134 24.82 -42.88 45.92
N LEU A 135 24.23 -41.96 46.75
CA LEU A 135 24.81 -40.73 47.30
C LEU A 135 25.63 -41.07 48.58
N PRO A 136 26.57 -40.22 48.96
CA PRO A 136 26.84 -40.04 50.41
C PRO A 136 26.58 -38.60 50.92
N PRO A 137 26.44 -38.49 52.26
CA PRO A 137 25.75 -37.34 52.84
C PRO A 137 26.69 -36.29 53.44
N VAL A 138 26.18 -35.09 53.67
CA VAL A 138 26.83 -34.07 54.51
C VAL A 138 25.84 -33.45 55.50
N ALA A 139 26.34 -33.19 56.66
CA ALA A 139 25.73 -33.05 57.97
C ALA A 139 25.01 -31.67 58.17
N MET A 140 24.15 -31.73 59.20
CA MET A 140 23.28 -30.72 59.76
C MET A 140 24.01 -29.58 60.48
N GLY A 141 23.37 -28.38 60.40
CA GLY A 141 23.51 -27.32 61.40
C GLY A 141 22.13 -26.89 61.87
N ARG A 142 21.90 -26.96 63.21
CA ARG A 142 20.65 -26.67 63.87
C ARG A 142 20.33 -25.15 63.98
N GLY A 143 19.07 -24.76 63.70
CA GLY A 143 18.54 -23.41 64.01
C GLY A 143 17.00 -23.34 63.99
N LYS A 144 16.42 -23.27 65.18
CA LYS A 144 15.08 -22.90 65.68
C LYS A 144 13.86 -22.94 64.73
N ARG A 145 12.93 -23.79 65.07
CA ARG A 145 11.57 -23.97 64.56
C ARG A 145 10.61 -22.86 65.01
N TRP A 146 9.83 -22.32 64.07
CA TRP A 146 8.53 -21.67 64.26
C TRP A 146 7.49 -22.35 63.43
N PRO A 147 6.18 -22.44 63.80
CA PRO A 147 5.23 -23.37 63.16
C PRO A 147 4.73 -22.88 61.81
N VAL A 148 5.09 -23.62 60.75
CA VAL A 148 4.84 -23.35 59.32
C VAL A 148 3.41 -23.69 58.87
N SER A 149 2.61 -24.35 59.75
CA SER A 149 1.29 -24.90 59.34
C SER A 149 0.18 -23.88 59.04
N ARG A 150 0.27 -22.66 59.52
CA ARG A 150 -0.72 -21.60 59.24
C ARG A 150 -0.46 -20.86 57.93
N TYR A 151 0.78 -20.74 57.49
CA TYR A 151 1.10 -20.10 56.19
C TYR A 151 0.90 -21.03 55.02
N LEU A 152 1.05 -22.34 55.17
CA LEU A 152 0.76 -23.33 54.13
C LEU A 152 -0.74 -23.42 53.84
N ALA A 153 -1.60 -23.26 54.83
CA ALA A 153 -3.04 -23.26 54.64
C ALA A 153 -3.52 -21.98 53.85
N VAL A 154 -2.93 -20.80 54.15
CA VAL A 154 -3.24 -19.55 53.48
C VAL A 154 -2.68 -19.57 52.03
N LEU A 155 -1.47 -20.12 51.85
CA LEU A 155 -0.88 -20.25 50.52
C LEU A 155 -1.67 -21.24 49.63
N ALA A 156 -2.12 -22.36 50.23
CA ALA A 156 -2.97 -23.32 49.51
C ALA A 156 -4.33 -22.75 49.13
N LEU A 157 -4.91 -21.92 50.00
CA LEU A 157 -6.18 -21.23 49.72
C LEU A 157 -6.00 -20.15 48.63
N LEU A 158 -4.90 -19.39 48.68
CA LEU A 158 -4.57 -18.40 47.67
C LEU A 158 -4.30 -19.05 46.29
N LEU A 159 -3.58 -20.17 46.26
CA LEU A 159 -3.34 -20.95 45.07
C LEU A 159 -4.64 -21.58 44.51
N PHE A 160 -5.55 -22.01 45.38
CA PHE A 160 -6.84 -22.51 44.97
C PHE A 160 -7.75 -21.41 44.41
N VAL A 161 -7.74 -20.21 45.06
CA VAL A 161 -8.50 -19.06 44.54
C VAL A 161 -7.91 -18.54 43.24
N MET A 162 -6.58 -18.44 43.11
CA MET A 162 -5.93 -18.09 41.87
C MET A 162 -6.19 -19.14 40.76
N GLY A 163 -6.13 -20.42 41.11
CA GLY A 163 -6.50 -21.51 40.20
C GLY A 163 -7.94 -21.45 39.76
N ALA A 164 -8.89 -21.13 40.64
CA ALA A 164 -10.30 -20.97 40.33
C ALA A 164 -10.56 -19.70 39.46
N ILE A 165 -9.86 -18.60 39.77
CA ILE A 165 -9.91 -17.37 38.95
C ILE A 165 -9.29 -17.64 37.56
N TRP A 166 -8.13 -18.29 37.51
CA TRP A 166 -7.48 -18.68 36.23
C TRP A 166 -8.32 -19.66 35.45
N TYR A 167 -8.96 -20.66 36.12
CA TYR A 167 -9.87 -21.60 35.46
C TYR A 167 -11.14 -20.91 34.93
N SER A 168 -11.70 -19.98 35.71
CA SER A 168 -12.86 -19.19 35.27
C SER A 168 -12.52 -18.23 34.16
N TRP A 169 -11.33 -17.60 34.21
CA TRP A 169 -10.79 -16.73 33.16
C TRP A 169 -10.51 -17.53 31.89
N ARG A 170 -9.89 -18.70 32.02
CA ARG A 170 -9.61 -19.62 30.92
C ARG A 170 -10.89 -20.15 30.26
N ARG A 171 -11.93 -20.38 31.05
CA ARG A 171 -13.25 -20.83 30.56
C ARG A 171 -14.02 -19.70 29.87
N LYS A 172 -13.81 -18.46 30.24
CA LYS A 172 -14.41 -17.26 29.62
C LYS A 172 -13.62 -16.80 28.38
N HIS A 173 -12.33 -17.15 28.27
CA HIS A 173 -11.43 -16.75 27.20
C HIS A 173 -10.78 -17.97 26.55
N SER A 174 -11.53 -19.05 26.41
CA SER A 174 -11.11 -20.19 25.58
C SER A 174 -11.18 -19.77 24.11
N ILE A 175 -10.17 -19.00 23.72
CA ILE A 175 -9.77 -18.90 22.31
C ILE A 175 -9.24 -20.28 21.96
N ALA A 176 -9.81 -20.90 20.93
CA ALA A 176 -9.38 -22.20 20.43
C ALA A 176 -7.87 -22.21 20.19
N ASN A 177 -7.24 -23.25 20.65
CA ASN A 177 -5.79 -23.44 20.57
C ASN A 177 -5.34 -23.40 19.10
N PRO A 178 -4.39 -22.53 18.69
CA PRO A 178 -3.92 -22.49 17.29
C PRO A 178 -3.35 -23.84 16.77
N LEU A 179 -2.99 -24.73 17.68
CA LEU A 179 -2.49 -26.08 17.35
C LEU A 179 -3.59 -27.07 16.92
N ASP A 180 -4.86 -26.83 17.25
CA ASP A 180 -5.98 -27.64 16.75
C ASP A 180 -6.37 -27.30 15.30
N ILE A 181 -5.96 -26.13 14.80
CA ILE A 181 -6.21 -25.69 13.42
C ILE A 181 -5.29 -26.41 12.42
N SER A 182 -4.08 -26.79 12.82
CA SER A 182 -3.13 -27.44 11.90
C SER A 182 -3.43 -28.92 11.62
N LEU A 183 -4.19 -29.59 12.49
CA LEU A 183 -4.63 -30.98 12.27
C LEU A 183 -5.92 -31.08 11.47
N LYS A 184 -6.68 -29.98 11.29
CA LYS A 184 -7.84 -29.90 10.39
C LYS A 184 -7.51 -29.48 8.97
N ALA A 185 -6.23 -29.23 8.64
CA ALA A 185 -5.80 -28.76 7.33
C ALA A 185 -6.00 -29.77 6.18
N ASN A 186 -6.47 -30.99 6.47
CA ASN A 186 -6.92 -31.97 5.48
C ASN A 186 -8.41 -32.32 5.60
N ALA A 187 -9.21 -31.52 6.30
CA ALA A 187 -10.65 -31.72 6.29
C ALA A 187 -11.16 -31.33 4.90
N PHE A 188 -11.73 -32.29 4.18
CA PHE A 188 -12.45 -32.06 2.94
C PHE A 188 -13.51 -30.99 3.21
N VAL A 189 -13.34 -29.79 2.61
CA VAL A 189 -14.33 -28.71 2.70
C VAL A 189 -15.55 -29.15 1.91
N PRO A 190 -16.71 -29.43 2.55
CA PRO A 190 -17.91 -29.80 1.81
C PRO A 190 -18.35 -28.59 0.99
N LEU A 191 -18.29 -28.74 -0.33
CA LEU A 191 -18.76 -27.71 -1.25
C LEU A 191 -20.29 -27.67 -1.24
N ARG A 192 -20.86 -26.50 -0.97
CA ARG A 192 -22.27 -26.24 -1.18
C ARG A 192 -22.57 -26.18 -2.68
N LYS A 193 -23.74 -26.66 -3.10
CA LYS A 193 -24.22 -26.48 -4.48
C LYS A 193 -24.31 -25.00 -4.80
N SER A 194 -23.70 -24.58 -5.90
CA SER A 194 -23.70 -23.20 -6.36
C SER A 194 -24.85 -22.94 -7.35
N VAL A 195 -25.54 -21.82 -7.17
CA VAL A 195 -26.71 -21.42 -7.97
C VAL A 195 -26.51 -19.99 -8.49
N ALA A 196 -26.71 -19.78 -9.78
CA ALA A 196 -26.74 -18.46 -10.39
C ALA A 196 -28.14 -18.14 -10.92
N VAL A 197 -28.72 -17.00 -10.51
CA VAL A 197 -30.00 -16.51 -11.02
C VAL A 197 -29.73 -15.58 -12.22
N LEU A 198 -29.98 -16.09 -13.43
CA LEU A 198 -29.61 -15.37 -14.67
C LEU A 198 -30.59 -14.27 -15.05
N GLY A 199 -31.75 -14.21 -14.42
CA GLY A 199 -32.77 -13.21 -14.67
C GLY A 199 -34.00 -13.76 -15.38
N PHE A 200 -35.03 -12.91 -15.51
CA PHE A 200 -36.35 -13.27 -16.02
C PHE A 200 -36.70 -12.42 -17.23
N ARG A 201 -37.13 -13.07 -18.30
CA ARG A 201 -37.56 -12.39 -19.52
C ARG A 201 -38.94 -11.78 -19.34
N ASN A 202 -39.10 -10.53 -19.74
CA ASN A 202 -40.43 -9.89 -19.80
C ASN A 202 -41.22 -10.42 -20.99
N ALA A 203 -42.23 -11.25 -20.76
CA ALA A 203 -43.11 -11.76 -21.80
C ALA A 203 -44.39 -10.90 -21.98
N SER A 204 -44.59 -9.86 -21.18
CA SER A 204 -45.80 -9.01 -21.21
C SER A 204 -45.69 -7.88 -22.24
N SER A 205 -44.61 -7.69 -22.95
CA SER A 205 -44.39 -6.63 -23.95
C SER A 205 -44.62 -5.21 -23.45
N LYS A 206 -44.63 -4.99 -22.12
CA LYS A 206 -44.76 -3.68 -21.47
C LYS A 206 -43.38 -3.22 -20.99
N PRO A 207 -42.80 -2.16 -21.57
CA PRO A 207 -41.47 -1.65 -21.16
C PRO A 207 -41.44 -1.19 -19.69
N ASP A 208 -42.54 -0.64 -19.19
CA ASP A 208 -42.69 -0.15 -17.81
C ASP A 208 -42.53 -1.23 -16.73
N ASP A 209 -42.65 -2.49 -17.13
CA ASP A 209 -42.51 -3.65 -16.23
C ASP A 209 -41.08 -4.22 -16.24
N ALA A 210 -40.14 -3.67 -17.02
CA ALA A 210 -38.78 -4.21 -17.14
C ALA A 210 -38.03 -4.35 -15.81
N TRP A 211 -38.30 -3.47 -14.84
CA TRP A 211 -37.69 -3.50 -13.50
C TRP A 211 -38.00 -4.81 -12.73
N LEU A 212 -39.13 -5.49 -13.06
CA LEU A 212 -39.50 -6.77 -12.44
C LEU A 212 -38.43 -7.84 -12.66
N SER A 213 -37.71 -7.82 -13.79
CA SER A 213 -36.63 -8.78 -14.04
C SER A 213 -35.57 -8.72 -12.93
N THR A 214 -35.07 -7.53 -12.63
CA THR A 214 -34.08 -7.32 -11.57
C THR A 214 -34.69 -7.62 -10.19
N ALA A 215 -35.90 -7.11 -9.90
CA ALA A 215 -36.54 -7.30 -8.61
C ALA A 215 -36.77 -8.80 -8.31
N ILE A 216 -37.33 -9.56 -9.26
CA ILE A 216 -37.57 -11.00 -9.11
C ILE A 216 -36.22 -11.73 -8.91
N SER A 217 -35.18 -11.37 -9.65
CA SER A 217 -33.88 -12.02 -9.52
C SER A 217 -33.25 -11.79 -8.15
N GLU A 218 -33.30 -10.56 -7.63
CA GLU A 218 -32.77 -10.26 -6.30
C GLU A 218 -33.55 -10.97 -5.20
N MET A 219 -34.90 -10.87 -5.23
CA MET A 219 -35.78 -11.52 -4.26
C MET A 219 -35.56 -13.03 -4.27
N LEU A 220 -35.47 -13.64 -5.44
CA LEU A 220 -35.27 -15.10 -5.55
C LEU A 220 -33.86 -15.50 -5.09
N SER A 221 -32.86 -14.71 -5.36
CA SER A 221 -31.52 -14.94 -4.84
C SER A 221 -31.48 -14.90 -3.32
N THR A 222 -32.17 -13.92 -2.69
CA THR A 222 -32.32 -13.83 -1.24
C THR A 222 -33.04 -15.07 -0.70
N GLU A 223 -34.17 -15.43 -1.27
CA GLU A 223 -34.97 -16.65 -0.86
C GLU A 223 -34.13 -17.93 -0.96
N LEU A 224 -33.32 -18.09 -2.01
CA LEU A 224 -32.44 -19.26 -2.19
C LEU A 224 -31.24 -19.26 -1.26
N ALA A 225 -30.75 -18.10 -0.86
CA ALA A 225 -29.62 -17.93 0.08
C ALA A 225 -30.03 -18.35 1.50
N GLY A 226 -31.31 -18.20 1.85
CA GLY A 226 -31.81 -18.45 3.18
C GLY A 226 -31.41 -19.81 3.74
N GLY A 227 -31.01 -19.81 5.02
CA GLY A 227 -30.50 -20.98 5.71
C GLY A 227 -29.12 -21.46 5.29
N ASP A 228 -28.38 -20.71 4.46
CA ASP A 228 -26.95 -20.90 4.13
C ASP A 228 -26.57 -22.27 3.53
N LYS A 229 -27.54 -23.00 2.94
CA LYS A 229 -27.31 -24.35 2.35
C LYS A 229 -26.83 -24.32 0.92
N LEU A 230 -27.03 -23.22 0.22
CA LEU A 230 -26.60 -23.00 -1.16
C LEU A 230 -25.57 -21.89 -1.20
N ARG A 231 -24.69 -21.92 -2.20
CA ARG A 231 -23.78 -20.83 -2.54
C ARG A 231 -24.40 -20.05 -3.69
N LEU A 232 -24.80 -18.82 -3.46
CA LEU A 232 -25.37 -17.96 -4.50
C LEU A 232 -24.26 -17.18 -5.21
N VAL A 233 -24.34 -17.12 -6.54
CA VAL A 233 -23.55 -16.23 -7.37
C VAL A 233 -24.17 -14.84 -7.28
N SER A 234 -23.38 -13.80 -7.10
CA SER A 234 -23.89 -12.45 -6.96
C SER A 234 -24.58 -11.95 -8.24
N GLY A 235 -25.64 -11.15 -8.08
CA GLY A 235 -26.32 -10.54 -9.24
C GLY A 235 -25.41 -9.57 -10.02
N GLU A 236 -24.34 -9.08 -9.40
CA GLU A 236 -23.32 -8.24 -10.06
C GLU A 236 -22.45 -9.08 -11.00
N GLU A 237 -21.98 -10.26 -10.57
CA GLU A 237 -21.21 -11.17 -11.45
C GLU A 237 -22.03 -11.62 -12.65
N VAL A 238 -23.32 -11.95 -12.43
CA VAL A 238 -24.24 -12.30 -13.52
C VAL A 238 -24.41 -11.15 -14.50
N ALA A 239 -24.58 -9.92 -14.02
CA ALA A 239 -24.72 -8.72 -14.83
C ALA A 239 -23.44 -8.44 -15.63
N ASN A 240 -22.28 -8.49 -14.97
CA ASN A 240 -20.98 -8.28 -15.61
C ASN A 240 -20.71 -9.30 -16.73
N LEU A 241 -21.00 -10.57 -16.48
CA LEU A 241 -20.87 -11.60 -17.51
C LEU A 241 -21.84 -11.35 -18.68
N ARG A 242 -23.07 -10.91 -18.41
CA ARG A 242 -24.05 -10.60 -19.46
C ARG A 242 -23.64 -9.42 -20.33
N ILE A 243 -23.03 -8.39 -19.74
CA ILE A 243 -22.51 -7.24 -20.47
C ILE A 243 -21.35 -7.65 -21.37
N ALA A 244 -20.42 -8.43 -20.83
CA ALA A 244 -19.21 -8.86 -21.53
C ALA A 244 -19.51 -9.93 -22.60
N SER A 245 -20.44 -10.82 -22.35
CA SER A 245 -20.78 -11.96 -23.21
C SER A 245 -22.29 -12.15 -23.27
N PRO A 246 -23.00 -11.32 -24.05
CA PRO A 246 -24.46 -11.36 -24.10
C PRO A 246 -24.97 -12.73 -24.58
N TRP A 247 -26.01 -13.19 -23.90
CA TRP A 247 -26.80 -14.34 -24.34
C TRP A 247 -28.26 -13.95 -24.55
N SER A 248 -28.98 -14.67 -25.41
CA SER A 248 -30.40 -14.41 -25.65
C SER A 248 -31.21 -14.69 -24.38
N GLN A 249 -32.10 -13.77 -24.05
CA GLN A 249 -33.07 -13.98 -22.99
C GLN A 249 -34.17 -14.97 -23.46
N THR A 250 -33.85 -16.24 -23.42
CA THR A 250 -34.78 -17.35 -23.73
C THR A 250 -35.17 -18.02 -22.42
N ASP A 251 -36.27 -18.76 -22.47
CA ASP A 251 -36.74 -19.51 -21.32
C ASP A 251 -35.92 -20.78 -21.06
N THR A 252 -35.05 -21.15 -22.01
CA THR A 252 -34.13 -22.30 -21.92
C THR A 252 -32.82 -21.95 -22.64
N LEU A 253 -31.71 -22.45 -22.16
CA LEU A 253 -30.40 -22.34 -22.79
C LEU A 253 -29.98 -23.68 -23.39
N ASP A 254 -29.30 -23.66 -24.53
CA ASP A 254 -28.67 -24.87 -25.06
C ASP A 254 -27.51 -25.32 -24.15
N GLN A 255 -27.12 -26.60 -24.27
CA GLN A 255 -26.09 -27.20 -23.41
C GLN A 255 -24.75 -26.45 -23.47
N ASN A 256 -24.32 -25.98 -24.64
CA ASN A 256 -23.06 -25.30 -24.80
C ASN A 256 -23.08 -23.93 -24.09
N THR A 257 -24.17 -23.18 -24.26
CA THR A 257 -24.36 -21.87 -23.60
C THR A 257 -24.49 -22.05 -22.09
N THR A 258 -25.21 -23.07 -21.62
CA THR A 258 -25.35 -23.45 -20.21
C THR A 258 -23.99 -23.76 -19.58
N ALA A 259 -23.17 -24.60 -20.23
CA ALA A 259 -21.83 -24.97 -19.76
C ALA A 259 -20.89 -23.77 -19.73
N ARG A 260 -20.92 -22.90 -20.76
CA ARG A 260 -20.12 -21.69 -20.85
C ARG A 260 -20.45 -20.71 -19.71
N ILE A 261 -21.70 -20.41 -19.50
CA ILE A 261 -22.17 -19.49 -18.44
C ILE A 261 -21.85 -20.08 -17.06
N GLY A 262 -22.18 -21.35 -16.82
CA GLY A 262 -21.92 -22.00 -15.56
C GLY A 262 -20.45 -22.06 -15.19
N THR A 263 -19.57 -22.34 -16.20
CA THR A 263 -18.13 -22.30 -15.99
C THR A 263 -17.62 -20.89 -15.68
N ALA A 264 -18.12 -19.87 -16.38
CA ALA A 264 -17.73 -18.49 -16.18
C ALA A 264 -18.13 -17.94 -14.80
N LEU A 265 -19.33 -18.35 -14.32
CA LEU A 265 -19.87 -17.98 -12.99
C LEU A 265 -19.47 -18.94 -11.87
N ASN A 266 -18.68 -19.96 -12.17
CA ASN A 266 -18.34 -21.01 -11.20
C ASN A 266 -19.61 -21.58 -10.51
N SER A 267 -20.65 -21.87 -11.30
CA SER A 267 -21.97 -22.30 -10.82
C SER A 267 -22.31 -23.73 -11.27
N ASP A 268 -22.94 -24.52 -10.38
CA ASP A 268 -23.41 -25.85 -10.68
C ASP A 268 -24.80 -25.83 -11.33
N LEU A 269 -25.61 -24.82 -10.99
CA LEU A 269 -27.00 -24.71 -11.34
C LEU A 269 -27.33 -23.29 -11.84
N LEU A 270 -28.19 -23.20 -12.84
CA LEU A 270 -28.71 -21.93 -13.36
C LEU A 270 -30.22 -21.85 -13.13
N VAL A 271 -30.66 -20.68 -12.65
CA VAL A 271 -32.08 -20.34 -12.58
C VAL A 271 -32.39 -19.26 -13.60
N LEU A 272 -33.36 -19.51 -14.45
CA LEU A 272 -33.84 -18.61 -15.49
C LEU A 272 -35.36 -18.78 -15.67
N GLY A 273 -35.97 -17.83 -16.36
CA GLY A 273 -37.41 -17.92 -16.61
C GLY A 273 -38.00 -16.70 -17.30
N SER A 274 -39.31 -16.57 -17.16
CA SER A 274 -40.02 -15.42 -17.70
C SER A 274 -41.16 -14.99 -16.74
N TYR A 275 -41.60 -13.76 -16.94
CA TYR A 275 -42.79 -13.27 -16.27
C TYR A 275 -43.75 -12.63 -17.27
N THR A 276 -45.05 -12.80 -16.99
CA THR A 276 -46.15 -12.22 -17.78
C THR A 276 -47.07 -11.44 -16.86
N ALA A 277 -47.16 -10.14 -17.12
CA ALA A 277 -48.04 -9.25 -16.37
C ALA A 277 -49.29 -8.95 -17.19
N VAL A 278 -50.47 -9.28 -16.65
CA VAL A 278 -51.79 -9.08 -17.25
C VAL A 278 -52.60 -8.08 -16.43
N GLY A 279 -53.21 -7.09 -17.09
CA GLY A 279 -53.96 -6.01 -16.43
C GLY A 279 -53.16 -4.73 -16.23
N GLY A 280 -53.70 -3.81 -15.42
CA GLY A 280 -53.07 -2.52 -15.10
C GLY A 280 -51.97 -2.64 -14.03
N PRO A 281 -51.21 -1.55 -13.79
CA PRO A 281 -50.14 -1.57 -12.78
C PRO A 281 -50.63 -1.82 -11.35
N ASP A 282 -51.84 -1.39 -11.01
CA ASP A 282 -52.38 -1.43 -9.65
C ASP A 282 -53.35 -2.57 -9.41
N ARG A 283 -53.92 -3.19 -10.46
CA ARG A 283 -54.87 -4.31 -10.38
C ARG A 283 -54.57 -5.27 -11.51
N GLY A 284 -53.58 -6.09 -11.38
CA GLY A 284 -53.18 -7.05 -12.41
C GLY A 284 -52.62 -8.32 -11.80
N GLN A 285 -52.63 -9.37 -12.58
CA GLN A 285 -52.00 -10.64 -12.23
C GLN A 285 -50.58 -10.67 -12.80
N LEU A 286 -49.68 -11.30 -12.07
CA LEU A 286 -48.36 -11.64 -12.49
C LEU A 286 -48.15 -13.13 -12.49
N ARG A 287 -47.84 -13.73 -13.62
CA ARG A 287 -47.40 -15.10 -13.74
C ARG A 287 -45.89 -15.12 -13.81
N LEU A 288 -45.25 -15.93 -13.00
CA LEU A 288 -43.81 -16.15 -12.94
C LEU A 288 -43.54 -17.63 -13.28
N ASP A 289 -42.79 -17.86 -14.36
CA ASP A 289 -42.32 -19.18 -14.77
C ASP A 289 -40.81 -19.23 -14.48
N ALA A 290 -40.35 -20.22 -13.70
CA ALA A 290 -38.94 -20.39 -13.35
C ALA A 290 -38.47 -21.81 -13.64
N ARG A 291 -37.24 -21.94 -14.12
CA ARG A 291 -36.58 -23.20 -14.47
C ARG A 291 -35.24 -23.29 -13.76
N LEU A 292 -34.96 -24.48 -13.25
CA LEU A 292 -33.65 -24.84 -12.68
C LEU A 292 -32.96 -25.78 -13.66
N GLN A 293 -31.78 -25.38 -14.17
CA GLN A 293 -31.01 -26.11 -15.16
C GLN A 293 -29.66 -26.54 -14.60
N ASP A 294 -29.28 -27.80 -14.81
CA ASP A 294 -27.95 -28.32 -14.41
C ASP A 294 -26.91 -27.93 -15.43
N VAL A 295 -25.78 -27.39 -14.96
CA VAL A 295 -24.69 -26.88 -15.83
C VAL A 295 -23.97 -28.02 -16.54
N LYS A 296 -23.78 -29.17 -15.91
CA LYS A 296 -23.00 -30.29 -16.48
C LYS A 296 -23.77 -31.06 -17.53
N THR A 297 -25.04 -31.32 -17.28
CA THR A 297 -25.88 -32.10 -18.18
C THR A 297 -26.69 -31.24 -19.17
N GLY A 298 -26.91 -29.97 -18.82
CA GLY A 298 -27.81 -29.09 -19.59
C GLY A 298 -29.31 -29.42 -19.36
N GLU A 299 -29.63 -30.37 -18.51
CA GLU A 299 -31.00 -30.82 -18.24
C GLU A 299 -31.76 -29.84 -17.35
N ILE A 300 -33.04 -29.68 -17.61
CA ILE A 300 -33.96 -28.95 -16.73
C ILE A 300 -34.36 -29.87 -15.61
N LEU A 301 -33.89 -29.59 -14.39
CA LEU A 301 -34.18 -30.38 -13.20
C LEU A 301 -35.61 -30.16 -12.67
N THR A 302 -36.12 -28.95 -12.84
CA THR A 302 -37.49 -28.61 -12.47
C THR A 302 -37.97 -27.36 -13.19
N GLU A 303 -39.27 -27.34 -13.40
CA GLU A 303 -40.02 -26.18 -13.88
C GLU A 303 -41.12 -25.86 -12.87
N THR A 304 -41.31 -24.59 -12.55
CA THR A 304 -42.38 -24.14 -11.68
C THR A 304 -43.05 -22.90 -12.23
N ALA A 305 -44.33 -22.82 -12.12
CA ALA A 305 -45.14 -21.67 -12.54
C ALA A 305 -46.05 -21.24 -11.40
N GLU A 306 -46.00 -19.98 -11.05
CA GLU A 306 -46.88 -19.38 -10.05
C GLU A 306 -47.59 -18.17 -10.62
N THR A 307 -48.86 -17.99 -10.17
CA THR A 307 -49.66 -16.80 -10.53
C THR A 307 -50.14 -16.14 -9.24
N GLY A 308 -50.07 -14.83 -9.17
CA GLY A 308 -50.56 -14.07 -8.03
C GLY A 308 -50.86 -12.62 -8.38
N ASP A 309 -51.35 -11.86 -7.40
CA ASP A 309 -51.55 -10.42 -7.56
C ASP A 309 -50.19 -9.72 -7.69
N ARG A 310 -50.15 -8.71 -8.54
CA ARG A 310 -48.94 -7.88 -8.69
C ARG A 310 -48.57 -7.10 -7.40
N GLN A 311 -49.56 -6.91 -6.51
CA GLN A 311 -49.32 -6.27 -5.22
C GLN A 311 -48.58 -7.22 -4.25
N ASP A 312 -48.74 -8.52 -4.43
CA ASP A 312 -48.16 -9.57 -3.60
C ASP A 312 -46.89 -10.17 -4.22
N LEU A 313 -46.08 -9.34 -4.89
CA LEU A 313 -44.85 -9.78 -5.60
C LEU A 313 -43.93 -10.61 -4.70
N PHE A 314 -43.73 -10.19 -3.45
CA PHE A 314 -42.89 -10.89 -2.48
C PHE A 314 -43.36 -12.32 -2.22
N GLN A 315 -44.67 -12.48 -1.94
CA GLN A 315 -45.25 -13.80 -1.71
C GLN A 315 -45.20 -14.69 -2.96
N LEU A 316 -45.35 -14.08 -4.15
CA LEU A 316 -45.26 -14.81 -5.39
C LEU A 316 -43.88 -15.40 -5.61
N VAL A 317 -42.84 -14.58 -5.42
CA VAL A 317 -41.44 -15.00 -5.57
C VAL A 317 -41.06 -16.01 -4.49
N SER A 318 -41.49 -15.83 -3.22
CA SER A 318 -41.24 -16.78 -2.14
C SER A 318 -41.84 -18.16 -2.44
N ARG A 319 -43.08 -18.24 -2.97
CA ARG A 319 -43.66 -19.56 -3.38
C ARG A 319 -42.79 -20.25 -4.45
N VAL A 320 -42.28 -19.51 -5.42
CA VAL A 320 -41.36 -20.07 -6.44
C VAL A 320 -40.08 -20.55 -5.79
N GLY A 321 -39.49 -19.73 -4.89
CA GLY A 321 -38.26 -20.06 -4.17
C GLY A 321 -38.37 -21.31 -3.31
N VAL A 322 -39.46 -21.43 -2.54
CA VAL A 322 -39.75 -22.64 -1.73
C VAL A 322 -39.78 -23.91 -2.61
N ARG A 323 -40.45 -23.87 -3.77
CA ARG A 323 -40.50 -25.05 -4.68
C ARG A 323 -39.10 -25.38 -5.26
N LEU A 324 -38.32 -24.38 -5.59
CA LEU A 324 -36.95 -24.62 -6.06
C LEU A 324 -36.07 -25.21 -4.95
N ARG A 325 -36.21 -24.72 -3.70
CA ARG A 325 -35.47 -25.25 -2.52
C ARG A 325 -35.85 -26.71 -2.24
N GLU A 326 -37.14 -27.03 -2.26
CA GLU A 326 -37.64 -28.40 -2.08
C GLU A 326 -36.99 -29.34 -3.10
N ARG A 327 -36.92 -28.92 -4.37
CA ARG A 327 -36.29 -29.71 -5.43
C ARG A 327 -34.81 -29.91 -5.23
N LEU A 328 -34.12 -28.91 -4.62
CA LEU A 328 -32.69 -28.96 -4.28
C LEU A 328 -32.41 -29.76 -3.01
N GLY A 329 -33.44 -30.24 -2.31
CA GLY A 329 -33.34 -30.94 -1.04
C GLY A 329 -32.97 -30.00 0.13
N VAL A 330 -33.24 -28.70 -0.02
CA VAL A 330 -32.99 -27.69 1.03
C VAL A 330 -34.30 -27.58 1.85
N PRO A 331 -34.23 -27.71 3.18
CA PRO A 331 -35.41 -27.62 4.02
C PRO A 331 -36.07 -26.22 3.95
N PRO A 332 -37.37 -26.11 4.21
CA PRO A 332 -38.03 -24.83 4.32
C PRO A 332 -37.42 -24.02 5.47
N LEU A 333 -37.48 -22.69 5.35
CA LEU A 333 -36.96 -21.78 6.37
C LEU A 333 -37.84 -21.83 7.62
N GLY A 334 -37.20 -21.76 8.79
CA GLY A 334 -37.91 -21.56 10.06
C GLY A 334 -38.50 -20.14 10.17
N GLU A 335 -39.44 -19.91 11.06
CA GLU A 335 -40.05 -18.57 11.27
C GLU A 335 -39.02 -17.46 11.52
N PRO A 336 -37.98 -17.66 12.36
CA PRO A 336 -36.93 -16.62 12.56
C PRO A 336 -36.16 -16.30 11.28
N ASP A 337 -35.86 -17.31 10.47
CA ASP A 337 -35.11 -17.13 9.22
C ASP A 337 -35.97 -16.39 8.18
N GLN A 338 -37.26 -16.72 8.07
CA GLN A 338 -38.20 -16.02 7.20
C GLN A 338 -38.32 -14.53 7.57
N ALA A 339 -38.37 -14.19 8.86
CA ALA A 339 -38.43 -12.81 9.32
C ALA A 339 -37.13 -12.02 8.96
N SER A 340 -35.99 -12.67 9.08
CA SER A 340 -34.72 -12.07 8.69
C SER A 340 -34.59 -11.86 7.17
N GLU A 341 -35.09 -12.81 6.38
CA GLU A 341 -35.11 -12.70 4.91
C GLU A 341 -36.04 -11.55 4.45
N LEU A 342 -37.15 -11.35 5.11
CA LEU A 342 -38.03 -10.21 4.85
C LEU A 342 -37.32 -8.87 5.15
N ALA A 343 -36.42 -8.81 6.14
CA ALA A 343 -35.66 -7.61 6.46
C ALA A 343 -34.63 -7.26 5.37
N SER A 344 -34.23 -8.22 4.54
CA SER A 344 -33.37 -8.00 3.38
C SER A 344 -34.11 -7.42 2.17
N MET A 345 -35.43 -7.28 2.25
CA MET A 345 -36.27 -6.78 1.16
C MET A 345 -36.89 -5.42 1.52
N PRO A 346 -37.12 -4.54 0.52
CA PRO A 346 -37.83 -3.29 0.77
C PRO A 346 -39.25 -3.55 1.30
N SER A 347 -39.70 -2.73 2.25
CA SER A 347 -41.01 -2.92 2.92
C SER A 347 -42.22 -2.64 2.03
N ASN A 348 -42.03 -1.97 0.90
CA ASN A 348 -43.10 -1.61 -0.01
C ASN A 348 -42.66 -1.69 -1.49
N ARG A 349 -43.69 -1.79 -2.36
CA ARG A 349 -43.47 -1.98 -3.81
C ARG A 349 -42.72 -0.83 -4.50
N GLU A 350 -42.99 0.40 -4.10
CA GLU A 350 -42.35 1.53 -4.74
C GLU A 350 -40.84 1.59 -4.41
N ALA A 351 -40.46 1.34 -3.16
CA ALA A 351 -39.07 1.16 -2.77
C ALA A 351 -38.40 0.01 -3.53
N ALA A 352 -39.11 -1.14 -3.66
CA ALA A 352 -38.61 -2.30 -4.43
C ALA A 352 -38.39 -1.94 -5.92
N ARG A 353 -39.31 -1.20 -6.53
CA ARG A 353 -39.19 -0.75 -7.93
C ARG A 353 -37.99 0.17 -8.10
N LEU A 354 -37.89 1.19 -7.25
CA LEU A 354 -36.80 2.18 -7.30
C LEU A 354 -35.43 1.53 -7.01
N TYR A 355 -35.38 0.61 -6.06
CA TYR A 355 -34.16 -0.15 -5.73
C TYR A 355 -33.71 -1.02 -6.91
N ALA A 356 -34.63 -1.79 -7.51
CA ALA A 356 -34.32 -2.63 -8.66
C ALA A 356 -33.84 -1.83 -9.87
N LEU A 357 -34.46 -0.68 -10.15
CA LEU A 357 -34.01 0.25 -11.19
C LEU A 357 -32.65 0.84 -10.87
N GLY A 358 -32.42 1.23 -9.60
CA GLY A 358 -31.14 1.75 -9.14
C GLY A 358 -30.00 0.72 -9.29
N LEU A 359 -30.23 -0.53 -8.89
CA LEU A 359 -29.30 -1.64 -9.10
C LEU A 359 -28.99 -1.86 -10.59
N ALA A 360 -30.02 -1.86 -11.43
CA ALA A 360 -29.83 -2.03 -12.88
C ALA A 360 -28.94 -0.91 -13.46
N ARG A 361 -29.11 0.33 -12.99
CA ARG A 361 -28.26 1.45 -13.42
C ARG A 361 -26.83 1.34 -12.88
N LEU A 362 -26.65 0.93 -11.63
CA LEU A 362 -25.35 0.72 -11.03
C LEU A 362 -24.55 -0.34 -11.80
N ARG A 363 -25.19 -1.46 -12.14
CA ARG A 363 -24.64 -2.56 -12.95
C ARG A 363 -24.38 -2.16 -14.41
N ALA A 364 -25.05 -1.13 -14.92
CA ALA A 364 -24.81 -0.55 -16.24
C ALA A 364 -23.81 0.62 -16.21
N PHE A 365 -23.04 0.77 -15.13
CA PHE A 365 -22.04 1.83 -14.95
C PHE A 365 -22.59 3.27 -14.98
N ASP A 366 -23.89 3.45 -14.71
CA ASP A 366 -24.59 4.73 -14.64
C ASP A 366 -24.81 5.12 -13.17
N ALA A 367 -23.72 5.51 -12.50
CA ALA A 367 -23.72 5.83 -11.08
C ALA A 367 -24.59 7.06 -10.73
N ILE A 368 -24.75 8.01 -11.66
CA ILE A 368 -25.60 9.22 -11.45
C ILE A 368 -27.06 8.79 -11.35
N ALA A 369 -27.58 8.08 -12.36
CA ALA A 369 -28.95 7.64 -12.33
C ALA A 369 -29.20 6.60 -11.20
N ALA A 370 -28.22 5.74 -10.90
CA ALA A 370 -28.28 4.80 -9.78
C ALA A 370 -28.45 5.54 -8.45
N ARG A 371 -27.61 6.55 -8.17
CA ARG A 371 -27.71 7.39 -6.96
C ARG A 371 -29.10 8.00 -6.81
N ASP A 372 -29.62 8.61 -7.86
CA ASP A 372 -30.93 9.30 -7.79
C ASP A 372 -32.09 8.34 -7.50
N LEU A 373 -32.06 7.15 -8.12
CA LEU A 373 -33.07 6.11 -7.90
C LEU A 373 -32.95 5.48 -6.50
N LEU A 374 -31.72 5.15 -6.06
CA LEU A 374 -31.47 4.58 -4.74
C LEU A 374 -31.78 5.55 -3.62
N GLN A 375 -31.53 6.85 -3.81
CA GLN A 375 -31.90 7.88 -2.86
C GLN A 375 -33.43 7.99 -2.73
N GLN A 376 -34.18 7.86 -3.84
CA GLN A 376 -35.62 7.80 -3.80
C GLN A 376 -36.12 6.51 -3.14
N ALA A 377 -35.44 5.36 -3.36
CA ALA A 377 -35.76 4.09 -2.71
C ALA A 377 -35.61 4.20 -1.18
N CYS A 378 -34.49 4.73 -0.69
CA CYS A 378 -34.23 4.97 0.74
C CYS A 378 -35.21 6.01 1.33
N LYS A 379 -35.70 6.98 0.53
CA LYS A 379 -36.75 7.90 0.98
C LYS A 379 -38.11 7.23 1.10
N ALA A 380 -38.42 6.30 0.19
CA ALA A 380 -39.67 5.52 0.22
C ALA A 380 -39.65 4.45 1.33
N ASP A 381 -38.48 3.95 1.70
CA ASP A 381 -38.26 3.00 2.80
C ASP A 381 -36.98 3.33 3.58
N PRO A 382 -37.06 4.23 4.59
CA PRO A 382 -35.88 4.66 5.36
C PRO A 382 -35.26 3.58 6.26
N GLN A 383 -35.93 2.44 6.47
CA GLN A 383 -35.43 1.33 7.28
C GLN A 383 -34.75 0.23 6.46
N PHE A 384 -34.67 0.41 5.14
CA PHE A 384 -34.11 -0.58 4.24
C PHE A 384 -32.56 -0.51 4.21
N SER A 385 -31.91 -1.33 5.04
CA SER A 385 -30.44 -1.37 5.23
C SER A 385 -29.69 -1.57 3.90
N LEU A 386 -30.06 -2.55 3.08
CA LEU A 386 -29.38 -2.83 1.81
C LEU A 386 -29.58 -1.71 0.78
N GLY A 387 -30.68 -0.95 0.86
CA GLY A 387 -30.88 0.26 0.05
C GLY A 387 -29.83 1.31 0.35
N HIS A 388 -29.57 1.57 1.64
CA HIS A 388 -28.51 2.50 2.07
C HIS A 388 -27.12 2.00 1.67
N LEU A 389 -26.85 0.69 1.75
CA LEU A 389 -25.58 0.12 1.30
C LEU A 389 -25.34 0.34 -0.20
N MET A 390 -26.36 0.10 -1.04
CA MET A 390 -26.24 0.32 -2.49
C MET A 390 -26.13 1.81 -2.84
N LEU A 391 -26.84 2.67 -2.09
CA LEU A 391 -26.68 4.13 -2.22
C LEU A 391 -25.25 4.57 -1.86
N ALA A 392 -24.66 4.00 -0.80
CA ALA A 392 -23.26 4.24 -0.43
C ALA A 392 -22.30 3.84 -1.56
N ARG A 393 -22.51 2.71 -2.21
CA ARG A 393 -21.72 2.27 -3.37
C ARG A 393 -21.84 3.26 -4.54
N ALA A 394 -23.05 3.74 -4.85
CA ALA A 394 -23.25 4.76 -5.88
C ALA A 394 -22.52 6.08 -5.57
N TRP A 395 -22.59 6.55 -4.32
CA TRP A 395 -21.82 7.71 -3.88
C TRP A 395 -20.31 7.51 -3.96
N GLY A 396 -19.83 6.30 -3.62
CA GLY A 396 -18.42 5.94 -3.75
C GLY A 396 -17.92 5.98 -5.20
N GLN A 397 -18.69 5.45 -6.14
CA GLN A 397 -18.36 5.54 -7.58
C GLN A 397 -18.31 7.00 -8.08
N LEU A 398 -19.17 7.86 -7.56
CA LEU A 398 -19.17 9.30 -7.88
C LEU A 398 -18.06 10.07 -7.14
N GLY A 399 -17.32 9.41 -6.22
CA GLY A 399 -16.22 9.99 -5.47
C GLY A 399 -16.64 10.84 -4.28
N TYR A 400 -17.86 10.72 -3.78
CA TYR A 400 -18.34 11.42 -2.59
C TYR A 400 -18.10 10.58 -1.33
N GLU A 401 -16.86 10.51 -0.89
CA GLU A 401 -16.42 9.63 0.19
C GLU A 401 -17.16 9.90 1.51
N GLN A 402 -17.40 11.16 1.86
CA GLN A 402 -18.15 11.49 3.06
C GLN A 402 -19.60 10.99 2.99
N LYS A 403 -20.24 11.09 1.82
CA LYS A 403 -21.60 10.56 1.61
C LYS A 403 -21.64 9.05 1.66
N ARG A 404 -20.61 8.39 1.10
CA ARG A 404 -20.43 6.95 1.21
C ARG A 404 -20.39 6.50 2.67
N LYS A 405 -19.56 7.15 3.50
CA LYS A 405 -19.46 6.88 4.95
C LYS A 405 -20.79 7.06 5.69
N GLU A 406 -21.49 8.16 5.41
CA GLU A 406 -22.79 8.45 6.02
C GLU A 406 -23.82 7.36 5.71
N GLU A 407 -23.92 6.93 4.44
CA GLU A 407 -24.91 5.93 4.02
C GLU A 407 -24.50 4.51 4.44
N THR A 408 -23.20 4.16 4.43
CA THR A 408 -22.72 2.87 4.96
C THR A 408 -22.98 2.76 6.47
N LYS A 409 -22.80 3.89 7.20
CA LYS A 409 -23.14 3.90 8.63
C LYS A 409 -24.62 3.68 8.87
N LYS A 410 -25.52 4.30 8.08
CA LYS A 410 -26.98 4.04 8.18
C LYS A 410 -27.29 2.57 7.89
N ALA A 411 -26.68 1.99 6.84
CA ALA A 411 -26.83 0.58 6.53
C ALA A 411 -26.44 -0.30 7.71
N PHE A 412 -25.32 -0.02 8.36
CA PHE A 412 -24.82 -0.71 9.53
C PHE A 412 -25.79 -0.57 10.73
N ASP A 413 -26.22 0.65 11.06
CA ASP A 413 -27.14 0.92 12.16
C ASP A 413 -28.50 0.19 11.99
N LEU A 414 -28.92 -0.07 10.75
CA LEU A 414 -30.18 -0.75 10.38
C LEU A 414 -30.03 -2.26 10.18
N SER A 415 -28.83 -2.81 10.24
CA SER A 415 -28.53 -4.20 9.85
C SER A 415 -28.94 -5.27 10.87
N ALA A 416 -29.38 -4.88 12.07
CA ALA A 416 -29.60 -5.81 13.19
C ALA A 416 -30.55 -6.98 12.89
N ASN A 417 -31.54 -6.76 12.03
CA ASN A 417 -32.55 -7.76 11.67
C ASN A 417 -32.23 -8.56 10.40
N LEU A 418 -31.13 -8.21 9.71
CA LEU A 418 -30.69 -8.94 8.52
C LEU A 418 -30.21 -10.35 8.85
N PRO A 419 -30.26 -11.29 7.90
CA PRO A 419 -29.58 -12.58 8.01
C PRO A 419 -28.10 -12.37 8.43
N ARG A 420 -27.56 -13.32 9.20
CA ARG A 420 -26.22 -13.20 9.77
C ARG A 420 -25.15 -12.87 8.72
N THR A 421 -25.22 -13.53 7.58
CA THR A 421 -24.27 -13.37 6.48
C THR A 421 -24.31 -11.96 5.89
N GLU A 422 -25.50 -11.45 5.59
CA GLU A 422 -25.70 -10.11 5.04
C GLU A 422 -25.31 -9.02 6.06
N ARG A 423 -25.66 -9.22 7.34
CA ARG A 423 -25.24 -8.31 8.40
C ARG A 423 -23.72 -8.23 8.50
N MET A 424 -23.00 -9.35 8.43
CA MET A 424 -21.55 -9.36 8.47
C MET A 424 -20.92 -8.68 7.24
N LEU A 425 -21.54 -8.79 6.06
CA LEU A 425 -21.10 -8.06 4.86
C LEU A 425 -21.29 -6.55 5.03
N VAL A 426 -22.46 -6.11 5.53
CA VAL A 426 -22.71 -4.69 5.83
C VAL A 426 -21.73 -4.15 6.88
N GLU A 427 -21.43 -4.95 7.91
CA GLU A 427 -20.47 -4.61 8.96
C GLU A 427 -19.05 -4.48 8.40
N GLY A 428 -18.61 -5.40 7.54
CA GLY A 428 -17.34 -5.34 6.86
C GLY A 428 -17.19 -4.09 5.97
N ASP A 429 -18.19 -3.83 5.11
CA ASP A 429 -18.25 -2.63 4.26
C ASP A 429 -18.23 -1.33 5.11
N TYR A 430 -18.86 -1.34 6.27
CA TYR A 430 -18.83 -0.21 7.21
C TYR A 430 -17.41 0.04 7.73
N TYR A 431 -16.73 -1.00 8.25
CA TYR A 431 -15.36 -0.84 8.76
C TYR A 431 -14.38 -0.46 7.64
N GLU A 432 -14.50 -1.00 6.44
CA GLU A 432 -13.71 -0.56 5.28
C GLU A 432 -13.94 0.91 4.96
N SER A 433 -15.20 1.37 4.97
CA SER A 433 -15.52 2.78 4.71
C SER A 433 -14.91 3.72 5.74
N MET A 434 -14.72 3.26 6.98
CA MET A 434 -14.08 4.00 8.06
C MET A 434 -12.55 3.85 8.10
N ALA A 435 -11.94 3.10 7.15
CA ALA A 435 -10.53 2.74 7.13
C ALA A 435 -10.08 1.93 8.38
N ASP A 436 -11.02 1.25 9.05
CA ASP A 436 -10.74 0.32 10.15
C ASP A 436 -10.52 -1.10 9.58
N HIS A 437 -9.39 -1.25 8.87
CA HIS A 437 -9.09 -2.47 8.13
C HIS A 437 -8.88 -3.69 9.03
N GLU A 438 -8.47 -3.50 10.28
CA GLU A 438 -8.32 -4.60 11.24
C GLU A 438 -9.68 -5.21 11.62
N ARG A 439 -10.70 -4.36 11.89
CA ARG A 439 -12.06 -4.85 12.17
C ARG A 439 -12.69 -5.43 10.92
N ALA A 440 -12.51 -4.82 9.75
CA ALA A 440 -12.96 -5.38 8.49
C ALA A 440 -12.41 -6.80 8.27
N ALA A 441 -11.07 -6.98 8.41
CA ALA A 441 -10.42 -8.28 8.31
C ALA A 441 -10.94 -9.29 9.35
N SER A 442 -11.19 -8.85 10.59
CA SER A 442 -11.76 -9.71 11.63
C SER A 442 -13.18 -10.20 11.27
N THR A 443 -14.03 -9.30 10.74
CA THR A 443 -15.39 -9.62 10.32
C THR A 443 -15.40 -10.56 9.12
N TYR A 444 -14.62 -10.29 8.09
CA TYR A 444 -14.51 -11.15 6.92
C TYR A 444 -13.84 -12.50 7.22
N ARG A 445 -12.91 -12.54 8.18
CA ARG A 445 -12.34 -13.82 8.66
C ARG A 445 -13.41 -14.70 9.28
N ALA A 446 -14.25 -14.14 10.15
CA ALA A 446 -15.37 -14.88 10.74
C ALA A 446 -16.37 -15.37 9.66
N LEU A 447 -16.61 -14.56 8.64
CA LEU A 447 -17.46 -14.92 7.50
C LEU A 447 -16.84 -16.06 6.67
N PHE A 448 -15.55 -15.98 6.35
CA PHE A 448 -14.85 -17.03 5.59
C PHE A 448 -14.66 -18.32 6.39
N GLU A 449 -14.58 -18.26 7.72
CA GLU A 449 -14.57 -19.47 8.57
C GLU A 449 -15.92 -20.17 8.57
N LEU A 450 -17.04 -19.42 8.47
CA LEU A 450 -18.36 -20.00 8.33
C LEU A 450 -18.56 -20.65 6.94
N PHE A 451 -17.98 -20.04 5.90
CA PHE A 451 -18.15 -20.44 4.51
C PHE A 451 -16.81 -20.56 3.79
N PRO A 452 -16.00 -21.54 4.15
CA PRO A 452 -14.64 -21.68 3.60
C PRO A 452 -14.62 -22.10 2.12
N ASP A 453 -15.79 -22.44 1.54
CA ASP A 453 -16.01 -22.72 0.13
C ASP A 453 -16.31 -21.46 -0.72
N SER A 454 -16.45 -20.29 -0.09
CA SER A 454 -16.74 -19.04 -0.79
C SER A 454 -15.46 -18.32 -1.20
N ILE A 455 -15.23 -18.22 -2.51
CA ILE A 455 -14.13 -17.44 -3.08
C ILE A 455 -14.30 -15.96 -2.68
N ASP A 456 -15.52 -15.43 -2.77
CA ASP A 456 -15.81 -14.02 -2.55
C ASP A 456 -15.46 -13.60 -1.13
N TYR A 457 -15.86 -14.39 -0.12
CA TYR A 457 -15.52 -14.07 1.28
C TYR A 457 -14.01 -14.19 1.56
N GLY A 458 -13.35 -15.17 0.90
CA GLY A 458 -11.90 -15.28 0.99
C GLY A 458 -11.16 -14.12 0.31
N LEU A 459 -11.66 -13.61 -0.81
CA LEU A 459 -11.10 -12.44 -1.49
C LEU A 459 -11.30 -11.15 -0.67
N LEU A 460 -12.50 -10.95 -0.09
CA LEU A 460 -12.76 -9.83 0.84
C LEU A 460 -11.80 -9.86 2.03
N LEU A 461 -11.63 -11.05 2.63
CA LEU A 461 -10.68 -11.22 3.74
C LEU A 461 -9.24 -10.89 3.31
N ALA A 462 -8.77 -11.44 2.20
CA ALA A 462 -7.40 -11.21 1.73
C ALA A 462 -7.14 -9.72 1.42
N ALA A 463 -8.12 -9.02 0.84
CA ALA A 463 -8.05 -7.59 0.58
C ALA A 463 -7.97 -6.77 1.88
N ALA A 464 -8.84 -7.08 2.86
CA ALA A 464 -8.84 -6.40 4.15
C ALA A 464 -7.55 -6.67 4.96
N GLU A 465 -7.01 -7.91 4.91
CA GLU A 465 -5.72 -8.26 5.53
C GLU A 465 -4.57 -7.49 4.88
N SER A 466 -4.55 -7.36 3.56
CA SER A 466 -3.57 -6.52 2.85
C SER A 466 -3.68 -5.05 3.26
N ALA A 467 -4.89 -4.48 3.28
CA ALA A 467 -5.13 -3.10 3.66
C ALA A 467 -4.77 -2.82 5.13
N ALA A 468 -4.87 -3.83 6.01
CA ALA A 468 -4.40 -3.76 7.40
C ALA A 468 -2.88 -3.92 7.56
N GLY A 469 -2.10 -3.97 6.46
CA GLY A 469 -0.65 -4.20 6.50
C GLY A 469 -0.25 -5.66 6.82
N GLN A 470 -1.22 -6.59 6.78
CA GLN A 470 -1.04 -8.01 7.08
C GLN A 470 -0.87 -8.84 5.80
N GLY A 471 -0.10 -8.37 4.83
CA GLY A 471 0.03 -8.97 3.50
C GLY A 471 0.41 -10.45 3.49
N SER A 472 1.20 -10.92 4.47
CA SER A 472 1.50 -12.35 4.60
C SER A 472 0.27 -13.20 4.98
N GLN A 473 -0.67 -12.65 5.74
CA GLN A 473 -1.93 -13.31 6.07
C GLN A 473 -2.85 -13.32 4.84
N GLY A 474 -2.92 -12.21 4.10
CA GLY A 474 -3.64 -12.12 2.84
C GLY A 474 -3.20 -13.21 1.85
N LEU A 475 -1.89 -13.39 1.64
CA LEU A 475 -1.35 -14.48 0.81
C LEU A 475 -1.74 -15.87 1.33
N ALA A 476 -1.70 -16.10 2.65
CA ALA A 476 -2.11 -17.38 3.24
C ALA A 476 -3.61 -17.65 3.02
N THR A 477 -4.45 -16.59 3.05
CA THR A 477 -5.89 -16.69 2.73
C THR A 477 -6.09 -17.04 1.26
N LEU A 478 -5.36 -16.42 0.33
CA LEU A 478 -5.40 -16.74 -1.10
C LEU A 478 -4.95 -18.19 -1.37
N ASP A 479 -3.92 -18.67 -0.68
CA ASP A 479 -3.50 -20.07 -0.74
C ASP A 479 -4.58 -21.05 -0.27
N ARG A 480 -5.39 -20.68 0.73
CA ARG A 480 -6.54 -21.51 1.15
C ARG A 480 -7.59 -21.59 0.05
N ILE A 481 -7.92 -20.48 -0.63
CA ILE A 481 -8.85 -20.47 -1.75
C ILE A 481 -8.33 -21.32 -2.91
N ARG A 482 -7.03 -21.25 -3.23
CA ARG A 482 -6.39 -22.05 -4.29
C ARG A 482 -6.45 -23.55 -4.05
N ARG A 483 -6.67 -24.00 -2.81
CA ARG A 483 -6.84 -25.42 -2.48
C ARG A 483 -8.27 -25.94 -2.66
N LEU A 484 -9.22 -25.07 -2.98
CA LEU A 484 -10.57 -25.48 -3.33
C LEU A 484 -10.55 -26.34 -4.60
N PRO A 485 -11.49 -27.28 -4.78
CA PRO A 485 -11.57 -28.03 -6.03
C PRO A 485 -11.86 -27.12 -7.24
N PRO A 486 -11.40 -27.50 -8.43
CA PRO A 486 -11.81 -26.81 -9.66
C PRO A 486 -13.34 -26.86 -9.86
N PRO A 487 -13.96 -25.79 -10.42
CA PRO A 487 -13.33 -24.64 -11.07
C PRO A 487 -12.94 -23.50 -10.11
N ALA A 488 -13.31 -23.57 -8.81
CA ALA A 488 -13.09 -22.51 -7.82
C ALA A 488 -11.61 -22.10 -7.71
N SER A 489 -10.69 -23.06 -7.60
CA SER A 489 -9.24 -22.81 -7.51
C SER A 489 -8.63 -22.17 -8.75
N LEU A 490 -9.36 -22.15 -9.88
CA LEU A 490 -8.93 -21.58 -11.15
C LEU A 490 -9.51 -20.20 -11.43
N ASP A 491 -10.17 -19.60 -10.44
CA ASP A 491 -10.71 -18.24 -10.55
C ASP A 491 -9.56 -17.22 -10.64
N LEU A 492 -9.57 -16.42 -11.70
CA LEU A 492 -8.51 -15.45 -11.96
C LEU A 492 -8.50 -14.26 -10.99
N ARG A 493 -9.61 -14.02 -10.27
CA ARG A 493 -9.66 -13.00 -9.22
C ARG A 493 -8.68 -13.27 -8.08
N ILE A 494 -8.30 -14.55 -7.89
CA ILE A 494 -7.25 -14.95 -6.94
C ILE A 494 -5.89 -14.42 -7.42
N ASP A 495 -5.61 -14.49 -8.72
CA ASP A 495 -4.36 -13.96 -9.27
C ASP A 495 -4.32 -12.43 -9.16
N LEU A 496 -5.43 -11.73 -9.41
CA LEU A 496 -5.53 -10.28 -9.24
C LEU A 496 -5.35 -9.84 -7.78
N ALA A 497 -5.87 -10.61 -6.82
CA ALA A 497 -5.65 -10.33 -5.41
C ALA A 497 -4.20 -10.59 -4.97
N GLU A 498 -3.52 -11.58 -5.54
CA GLU A 498 -2.11 -11.86 -5.30
C GLU A 498 -1.20 -10.79 -5.92
N GLU A 499 -1.54 -10.32 -7.12
CA GLU A 499 -0.88 -9.17 -7.75
C GLU A 499 -0.98 -7.94 -6.85
N SER A 500 -2.18 -7.55 -6.41
CA SER A 500 -2.42 -6.40 -5.54
C SER A 500 -1.62 -6.46 -4.23
N ASN A 501 -1.51 -7.66 -3.63
CA ASN A 501 -0.68 -7.89 -2.46
C ASN A 501 0.82 -7.73 -2.76
N SER A 502 1.26 -8.09 -3.96
CA SER A 502 2.64 -7.93 -4.40
C SER A 502 2.98 -6.46 -4.61
N VAL A 503 2.08 -5.70 -5.23
CA VAL A 503 2.19 -4.23 -5.40
C VAL A 503 2.30 -3.53 -4.04
N SER A 504 1.40 -3.85 -3.10
CA SER A 504 1.42 -3.29 -1.74
C SER A 504 2.72 -3.59 -0.97
N SER A 505 3.48 -4.60 -1.42
CA SER A 505 4.78 -4.98 -0.87
C SER A 505 5.97 -4.46 -1.69
N GLY A 506 5.75 -3.61 -2.70
CA GLY A 506 6.77 -3.07 -3.60
C GLY A 506 7.43 -4.11 -4.54
N LYS A 507 6.78 -5.27 -4.76
CA LYS A 507 7.32 -6.38 -5.56
C LYS A 507 6.79 -6.36 -6.99
N TYR A 508 7.02 -5.28 -7.70
CA TYR A 508 6.44 -5.04 -9.03
C TYR A 508 6.75 -6.13 -10.08
N GLN A 509 7.95 -6.72 -10.06
CA GLN A 509 8.30 -7.82 -10.96
C GLN A 509 7.44 -9.09 -10.72
N ALA A 510 7.08 -9.37 -9.46
CA ALA A 510 6.20 -10.48 -9.12
C ALA A 510 4.75 -10.15 -9.45
N ALA A 511 4.34 -8.89 -9.24
CA ALA A 511 3.02 -8.39 -9.58
C ALA A 511 2.77 -8.53 -11.08
N GLU A 512 3.67 -8.02 -11.95
CA GLU A 512 3.61 -8.13 -13.41
C GLU A 512 3.44 -9.59 -13.86
N SER A 513 4.30 -10.50 -13.37
CA SER A 513 4.19 -11.92 -13.70
C SER A 513 2.83 -12.52 -13.33
N THR A 514 2.22 -12.05 -12.24
CA THR A 514 0.90 -12.53 -11.78
C THR A 514 -0.24 -11.91 -12.59
N ALA A 515 -0.14 -10.61 -12.91
CA ALA A 515 -1.09 -9.92 -13.79
C ALA A 515 -1.12 -10.55 -15.19
N ALA A 516 0.04 -10.86 -15.78
CA ALA A 516 0.14 -11.54 -17.07
C ALA A 516 -0.55 -12.92 -17.06
N LYS A 517 -0.46 -13.68 -15.95
CA LYS A 517 -1.22 -14.95 -15.80
C LYS A 517 -2.73 -14.70 -15.76
N ALA A 518 -3.17 -13.65 -15.06
CA ALA A 518 -4.60 -13.29 -15.01
C ALA A 518 -5.10 -12.89 -16.41
N VAL A 519 -4.34 -12.10 -17.15
CA VAL A 519 -4.63 -11.73 -18.56
C VAL A 519 -4.79 -12.97 -19.43
N ALA A 520 -3.83 -13.91 -19.38
CA ALA A 520 -3.88 -15.14 -20.16
C ALA A 520 -5.13 -15.98 -19.82
N LYS A 521 -5.46 -16.12 -18.54
CA LYS A 521 -6.65 -16.86 -18.09
C LYS A 521 -7.96 -16.18 -18.52
N ALA A 522 -8.05 -14.85 -18.38
CA ALA A 522 -9.23 -14.08 -18.75
C ALA A 522 -9.49 -14.18 -20.27
N ARG A 523 -8.42 -14.06 -21.05
CA ARG A 523 -8.47 -14.16 -22.53
C ARG A 523 -8.91 -15.55 -22.97
N ALA A 524 -8.37 -16.61 -22.37
CA ALA A 524 -8.73 -17.99 -22.67
C ALA A 524 -10.21 -18.32 -22.34
N LYS A 525 -10.77 -17.66 -21.31
CA LYS A 525 -12.17 -17.86 -20.88
C LYS A 525 -13.15 -16.87 -21.53
N GLY A 526 -12.71 -15.90 -22.31
CA GLY A 526 -13.56 -14.85 -22.89
C GLY A 526 -14.24 -13.94 -21.87
N LEU A 527 -13.55 -13.62 -20.75
CA LEU A 527 -14.08 -12.80 -19.67
C LEU A 527 -13.66 -11.34 -19.86
N ASP A 528 -14.26 -10.65 -20.82
CA ASP A 528 -13.84 -9.34 -21.31
C ASP A 528 -13.61 -8.29 -20.20
N LEU A 529 -14.53 -8.13 -19.23
CA LEU A 529 -14.34 -7.13 -18.15
C LEU A 529 -13.18 -7.48 -17.22
N LEU A 530 -13.03 -8.75 -16.88
CA LEU A 530 -11.90 -9.20 -16.06
C LEU A 530 -10.58 -9.16 -16.85
N LEU A 531 -10.64 -9.38 -18.20
CA LEU A 531 -9.49 -9.18 -19.07
C LEU A 531 -9.05 -7.72 -19.08
N ALA A 532 -9.98 -6.78 -19.22
CA ALA A 532 -9.65 -5.35 -19.20
C ALA A 532 -9.08 -4.91 -17.83
N THR A 533 -9.63 -5.44 -16.73
CA THR A 533 -9.09 -5.18 -15.38
C THR A 533 -7.67 -5.73 -15.24
N ALA A 534 -7.42 -6.96 -15.69
CA ALA A 534 -6.10 -7.60 -15.62
C ALA A 534 -5.07 -6.86 -16.49
N LEU A 535 -5.45 -6.46 -17.73
CA LEU A 535 -4.60 -5.68 -18.64
C LEU A 535 -4.24 -4.31 -18.04
N ASN A 536 -5.20 -3.62 -17.39
CA ASN A 536 -4.91 -2.32 -16.79
C ASN A 536 -3.94 -2.43 -15.62
N ARG A 537 -4.02 -3.50 -14.80
CA ARG A 537 -3.07 -3.77 -13.72
C ARG A 537 -1.70 -4.18 -14.27
N GLU A 538 -1.67 -5.07 -15.27
CA GLU A 538 -0.43 -5.42 -15.98
C GLU A 538 0.27 -4.18 -16.55
N ALA A 539 -0.50 -3.21 -17.07
CA ALA A 539 0.04 -1.95 -17.56
C ALA A 539 0.69 -1.10 -16.45
N ASP A 540 0.04 -0.99 -15.29
CA ASP A 540 0.61 -0.29 -14.14
C ASP A 540 1.91 -0.97 -13.66
N ASP A 541 1.94 -2.30 -13.57
CA ASP A 541 3.12 -3.06 -13.19
C ASP A 541 4.27 -2.92 -14.20
N LEU A 542 3.96 -3.02 -15.50
CA LEU A 542 4.92 -2.84 -16.60
C LEU A 542 5.58 -1.45 -16.57
N ALA A 543 4.83 -0.42 -16.21
CA ALA A 543 5.38 0.92 -16.03
C ALA A 543 6.45 0.95 -14.93
N HIS A 544 6.18 0.32 -13.79
CA HIS A 544 7.12 0.26 -12.67
C HIS A 544 8.36 -0.62 -12.93
N VAL A 545 8.25 -1.60 -13.84
CA VAL A 545 9.41 -2.40 -14.25
C VAL A 545 10.15 -1.84 -15.47
N GLY A 546 9.79 -0.62 -15.93
CA GLY A 546 10.49 0.11 -16.97
C GLY A 546 10.19 -0.37 -18.41
N GLN A 547 8.96 -0.83 -18.66
CA GLN A 547 8.50 -1.28 -19.98
C GLN A 547 7.34 -0.42 -20.53
N PRO A 548 7.56 0.88 -20.83
CA PRO A 548 6.49 1.84 -21.11
C PRO A 548 5.67 1.51 -22.35
N ASP A 549 6.29 1.03 -23.43
CA ASP A 549 5.58 0.72 -24.67
C ASP A 549 4.58 -0.43 -24.48
N GLN A 550 4.97 -1.45 -23.72
CA GLN A 550 4.08 -2.58 -23.39
C GLN A 550 2.98 -2.13 -22.42
N ALA A 551 3.31 -1.28 -21.45
CA ALA A 551 2.34 -0.70 -20.52
C ALA A 551 1.25 0.09 -21.26
N ILE A 552 1.63 0.97 -22.17
CA ILE A 552 0.67 1.75 -22.98
C ILE A 552 -0.18 0.82 -23.85
N SER A 553 0.42 -0.19 -24.48
CA SER A 553 -0.30 -1.16 -25.31
C SER A 553 -1.35 -1.94 -24.53
N ALA A 554 -1.01 -2.42 -23.33
CA ALA A 554 -1.93 -3.15 -22.45
C ALA A 554 -3.07 -2.25 -21.97
N ALA A 555 -2.76 -1.02 -21.55
CA ALA A 555 -3.77 -0.04 -21.13
C ALA A 555 -4.72 0.36 -22.27
N GLU A 556 -4.23 0.51 -23.49
CA GLU A 556 -5.05 0.80 -24.68
C GLU A 556 -5.96 -0.38 -25.06
N GLU A 557 -5.49 -1.62 -24.94
CA GLU A 557 -6.34 -2.81 -25.10
C GLU A 557 -7.45 -2.83 -24.04
N ALA A 558 -7.11 -2.56 -22.78
CA ALA A 558 -8.08 -2.45 -21.68
C ALA A 558 -9.12 -1.37 -21.98
N ARG A 559 -8.68 -0.17 -22.40
CA ARG A 559 -9.55 0.95 -22.77
C ARG A 559 -10.53 0.58 -23.90
N SER A 560 -10.04 -0.14 -24.90
CA SER A 560 -10.87 -0.60 -26.02
C SER A 560 -11.97 -1.54 -25.57
N ILE A 561 -11.65 -2.48 -24.68
CA ILE A 561 -12.64 -3.41 -24.10
C ILE A 561 -13.66 -2.66 -23.26
N TYR A 562 -13.22 -1.79 -22.32
CA TYR A 562 -14.13 -0.99 -21.51
C TYR A 562 -15.05 -0.10 -22.34
N SER A 563 -14.54 0.49 -23.42
CA SER A 563 -15.35 1.29 -24.35
C SER A 563 -16.43 0.45 -25.03
N ARG A 564 -16.11 -0.77 -25.47
CA ARG A 564 -17.03 -1.69 -26.12
C ARG A 564 -18.18 -2.12 -25.20
N VAL A 565 -17.90 -2.32 -23.91
CA VAL A 565 -18.91 -2.74 -22.93
C VAL A 565 -19.63 -1.55 -22.28
N GLY A 566 -19.21 -0.31 -22.57
CA GLY A 566 -19.82 0.91 -22.04
C GLY A 566 -19.36 1.30 -20.62
N ASP A 567 -18.31 0.67 -20.09
CA ASP A 567 -17.73 1.03 -18.80
C ASP A 567 -16.84 2.27 -18.91
N ARG A 568 -17.44 3.44 -18.71
CA ARG A 568 -16.74 4.72 -18.76
C ARG A 568 -15.77 4.92 -17.58
N PHE A 569 -16.02 4.27 -16.41
CA PHE A 569 -15.08 4.30 -15.30
C PHE A 569 -13.80 3.54 -15.64
N GLY A 570 -13.96 2.35 -16.24
CA GLY A 570 -12.82 1.58 -16.74
C GLY A 570 -12.04 2.34 -17.82
N VAL A 571 -12.73 3.02 -18.75
CA VAL A 571 -12.09 3.89 -19.77
C VAL A 571 -11.26 4.99 -19.11
N ALA A 572 -11.81 5.69 -18.10
CA ALA A 572 -11.08 6.74 -17.37
C ALA A 572 -9.87 6.16 -16.60
N GLY A 573 -10.02 4.97 -16.02
CA GLY A 573 -8.92 4.25 -15.36
C GLY A 573 -7.79 3.95 -16.32
N ALA A 574 -8.07 3.28 -17.44
CA ALA A 574 -7.07 2.90 -18.43
C ALA A 574 -6.35 4.11 -19.04
N LEU A 575 -7.08 5.18 -19.36
CA LEU A 575 -6.46 6.45 -19.80
C LEU A 575 -5.58 7.08 -18.70
N THR A 576 -5.96 6.95 -17.42
CA THR A 576 -5.13 7.44 -16.32
C THR A 576 -3.80 6.70 -16.27
N THR A 577 -3.80 5.37 -16.44
CA THR A 577 -2.59 4.56 -16.55
C THR A 577 -1.72 5.02 -17.73
N VAL A 578 -2.29 5.23 -18.93
CA VAL A 578 -1.54 5.75 -20.08
C VAL A 578 -0.88 7.10 -19.76
N GLY A 579 -1.64 8.04 -19.18
CA GLY A 579 -1.11 9.37 -18.83
C GLY A 579 -0.02 9.30 -17.76
N THR A 580 -0.14 8.39 -16.80
CA THR A 580 0.87 8.17 -15.74
C THR A 580 2.15 7.59 -16.35
N VAL A 581 2.06 6.59 -17.22
CA VAL A 581 3.21 6.01 -17.93
C VAL A 581 3.96 7.08 -18.72
N GLN A 582 3.22 7.89 -19.50
CA GLN A 582 3.79 9.01 -20.26
C GLN A 582 4.52 10.01 -19.33
N TRP A 583 3.93 10.33 -18.17
CA TRP A 583 4.51 11.24 -17.20
C TRP A 583 5.80 10.68 -16.59
N ILE A 584 5.80 9.42 -16.15
CA ILE A 584 6.98 8.75 -15.55
C ILE A 584 8.16 8.73 -16.55
N HIS A 585 7.88 8.60 -17.84
CA HIS A 585 8.90 8.56 -18.90
C HIS A 585 9.22 9.92 -19.54
N GLY A 586 8.75 11.02 -18.91
CA GLY A 586 9.09 12.40 -19.30
C GLY A 586 8.38 12.92 -20.53
N ASP A 587 7.35 12.23 -21.04
CA ASP A 587 6.51 12.75 -22.13
C ASP A 587 5.35 13.57 -21.56
N TYR A 588 5.70 14.72 -20.99
CA TYR A 588 4.75 15.58 -20.28
C TYR A 588 3.65 16.15 -21.18
N ASP A 589 3.97 16.46 -22.47
CA ASP A 589 3.00 16.97 -23.44
C ASP A 589 1.92 15.93 -23.79
N ALA A 590 2.31 14.67 -23.97
CA ALA A 590 1.36 13.59 -24.22
C ALA A 590 0.54 13.28 -22.94
N SER A 591 1.20 13.27 -21.80
CA SER A 591 0.58 13.05 -20.47
C SER A 591 -0.50 14.09 -20.20
N GLU A 592 -0.23 15.39 -20.42
CA GLU A 592 -1.20 16.46 -20.25
C GLU A 592 -2.47 16.23 -21.10
N LYS A 593 -2.29 15.99 -22.40
CA LYS A 593 -3.42 15.73 -23.34
C LYS A 593 -4.24 14.51 -22.91
N THR A 594 -3.57 13.48 -22.43
CA THR A 594 -4.24 12.27 -21.94
C THR A 594 -5.04 12.59 -20.67
N PHE A 595 -4.48 13.31 -19.71
CA PHE A 595 -5.19 13.69 -18.48
C PHE A 595 -6.35 14.65 -18.75
N GLU A 596 -6.29 15.51 -19.76
CA GLU A 596 -7.44 16.32 -20.20
C GLU A 596 -8.60 15.42 -20.69
N GLN A 597 -8.31 14.37 -21.46
CA GLN A 597 -9.33 13.39 -21.89
C GLN A 597 -9.93 12.65 -20.68
N VAL A 598 -9.08 12.24 -19.72
CA VAL A 598 -9.54 11.62 -18.47
C VAL A 598 -10.42 12.57 -17.68
N LEU A 599 -10.05 13.85 -17.57
CA LEU A 599 -10.83 14.87 -16.89
C LEU A 599 -12.21 15.04 -17.52
N ALA A 600 -12.29 15.13 -18.85
CA ALA A 600 -13.54 15.20 -19.58
C ALA A 600 -14.41 13.94 -19.37
N THR A 601 -13.81 12.76 -19.38
CA THR A 601 -14.51 11.49 -19.12
C THR A 601 -15.05 11.43 -17.69
N ASN A 602 -14.25 11.77 -16.68
CA ASN A 602 -14.67 11.82 -15.29
C ASN A 602 -15.78 12.86 -15.05
N ALA A 603 -15.73 14.00 -15.73
CA ALA A 603 -16.79 15.01 -15.67
C ALA A 603 -18.13 14.48 -16.22
N ALA A 604 -18.07 13.75 -17.35
CA ALA A 604 -19.25 13.17 -17.99
C ALA A 604 -19.95 12.10 -17.14
N ILE A 605 -19.18 11.35 -16.31
CA ILE A 605 -19.72 10.31 -15.40
C ILE A 605 -19.94 10.83 -13.98
N GLY A 606 -19.61 12.09 -13.71
CA GLY A 606 -19.78 12.71 -12.39
C GLY A 606 -18.79 12.24 -11.32
N ASN A 607 -17.67 11.63 -11.71
CA ASN A 607 -16.64 11.14 -10.78
C ASN A 607 -15.78 12.31 -10.26
N LYS A 608 -16.17 12.90 -9.16
CA LYS A 608 -15.52 14.06 -8.56
C LYS A 608 -14.08 13.77 -8.10
N THR A 609 -13.84 12.65 -7.44
CA THR A 609 -12.48 12.24 -7.03
C THR A 609 -11.58 12.07 -8.24
N GLY A 610 -12.07 11.42 -9.32
CA GLY A 610 -11.33 11.29 -10.57
C GLY A 610 -11.00 12.64 -11.19
N MET A 611 -11.96 13.57 -11.22
CA MET A 611 -11.72 14.94 -11.71
C MET A 611 -10.61 15.64 -10.92
N ALA A 612 -10.69 15.66 -9.60
CA ALA A 612 -9.72 16.35 -8.75
C ALA A 612 -8.32 15.74 -8.88
N ARG A 613 -8.24 14.40 -8.91
CA ARG A 613 -6.96 13.70 -9.13
C ARG A 613 -6.32 14.06 -10.46
N ASN A 614 -7.12 14.12 -11.54
CA ASN A 614 -6.58 14.47 -12.85
C ASN A 614 -6.17 15.95 -12.96
N LEU A 615 -6.87 16.86 -12.30
CA LEU A 615 -6.43 18.25 -12.19
C LEU A 615 -5.06 18.36 -11.51
N ARG A 616 -4.79 17.53 -10.48
CA ARG A 616 -3.46 17.46 -9.86
C ARG A 616 -2.40 16.97 -10.83
N PHE A 617 -2.68 15.91 -11.62
CA PHE A 617 -1.73 15.41 -12.62
C PHE A 617 -1.45 16.43 -13.72
N ILE A 618 -2.46 17.14 -14.20
CA ILE A 618 -2.29 18.26 -15.15
C ILE A 618 -1.42 19.35 -14.51
N GLY A 619 -1.67 19.68 -13.24
CA GLY A 619 -0.84 20.62 -12.48
C GLY A 619 0.61 20.18 -12.38
N ASN A 620 0.85 18.89 -12.13
CA ASN A 620 2.20 18.32 -12.10
C ASN A 620 2.90 18.46 -13.46
N ALA A 621 2.22 18.14 -14.57
CA ALA A 621 2.77 18.29 -15.93
C ALA A 621 3.13 19.76 -16.23
N TRP A 622 2.26 20.69 -15.88
CA TRP A 622 2.50 22.12 -16.08
C TRP A 622 3.68 22.63 -15.24
N ALA A 623 3.82 22.14 -14.00
CA ALA A 623 4.95 22.48 -13.16
C ALA A 623 6.29 21.99 -13.75
N MET A 624 6.30 20.76 -14.32
CA MET A 624 7.49 20.22 -15.01
C MET A 624 7.84 21.04 -16.26
N HIS A 625 6.85 21.58 -16.98
CA HIS A 625 7.09 22.51 -18.10
C HIS A 625 7.49 23.93 -17.66
N GLY A 626 7.45 24.23 -16.35
CA GLY A 626 7.75 25.54 -15.79
C GLY A 626 6.57 26.50 -15.74
N ASP A 627 5.34 26.09 -16.08
CA ASP A 627 4.15 26.91 -15.86
C ASP A 627 3.65 26.78 -14.42
N LEU A 628 4.40 27.33 -13.46
CA LEU A 628 4.04 27.33 -12.05
C LEU A 628 2.73 28.05 -11.74
N PRO A 629 2.39 29.20 -12.35
CA PRO A 629 1.08 29.84 -12.16
C PRO A 629 -0.09 28.96 -12.63
N GLY A 630 0.06 28.32 -13.78
CA GLY A 630 -0.93 27.38 -14.30
C GLY A 630 -1.09 26.15 -13.39
N ALA A 631 0.00 25.55 -12.96
CA ALA A 631 0.01 24.43 -12.03
C ALA A 631 -0.75 24.77 -10.74
N ARG A 632 -0.46 25.93 -10.13
CA ARG A 632 -1.17 26.45 -8.95
C ARG A 632 -2.68 26.52 -9.18
N GLN A 633 -3.11 27.02 -10.34
CA GLN A 633 -4.54 27.12 -10.66
C GLN A 633 -5.21 25.73 -10.70
N GLN A 634 -4.54 24.71 -11.27
CA GLN A 634 -5.08 23.37 -11.33
C GLN A 634 -5.16 22.73 -9.92
N TYR A 635 -4.14 22.92 -9.09
CA TYR A 635 -4.18 22.44 -7.70
C TYR A 635 -5.27 23.12 -6.88
N GLN A 636 -5.52 24.42 -7.09
CA GLN A 636 -6.62 25.14 -6.44
C GLN A 636 -8.00 24.61 -6.87
N LYS A 637 -8.18 24.26 -8.17
CA LYS A 637 -9.41 23.62 -8.64
C LYS A 637 -9.58 22.24 -7.99
N ALA A 638 -8.51 21.43 -7.92
CA ALA A 638 -8.52 20.14 -7.26
C ALA A 638 -8.88 20.27 -5.77
N LEU A 639 -8.25 21.21 -5.06
CA LEU A 639 -8.51 21.53 -3.66
C LEU A 639 -9.98 21.87 -3.42
N SER A 640 -10.58 22.68 -4.31
CA SER A 640 -12.01 23.03 -4.22
C SER A 640 -12.91 21.79 -4.30
N ILE A 641 -12.62 20.89 -5.24
CA ILE A 641 -13.40 19.65 -5.40
C ILE A 641 -13.21 18.73 -4.19
N TYR A 642 -11.97 18.53 -3.71
CA TYR A 642 -11.72 17.70 -2.54
C TYR A 642 -12.41 18.23 -1.28
N ARG A 643 -12.49 19.56 -1.12
CA ARG A 643 -13.30 20.19 -0.05
C ARG A 643 -14.80 19.93 -0.24
N GLU A 644 -15.32 20.01 -1.47
CA GLU A 644 -16.74 19.71 -1.80
C GLU A 644 -17.11 18.27 -1.42
N ILE A 645 -16.25 17.29 -1.72
CA ILE A 645 -16.53 15.87 -1.45
C ILE A 645 -16.14 15.40 -0.05
N GLY A 646 -15.51 16.28 0.75
CA GLY A 646 -15.09 15.97 2.12
C GLY A 646 -13.84 15.08 2.21
N ASP A 647 -13.03 15.00 1.16
CA ASP A 647 -11.80 14.22 1.15
C ASP A 647 -10.65 15.00 1.81
N ARG A 648 -10.56 14.90 3.14
CA ARG A 648 -9.60 15.65 3.94
C ARG A 648 -8.15 15.30 3.63
N SER A 649 -7.86 14.04 3.31
CA SER A 649 -6.49 13.60 2.99
C SER A 649 -5.99 14.31 1.73
N HIS A 650 -6.77 14.27 0.64
CA HIS A 650 -6.38 14.95 -0.60
C HIS A 650 -6.47 16.49 -0.52
N VAL A 651 -7.26 17.05 0.42
CA VAL A 651 -7.16 18.49 0.76
C VAL A 651 -5.74 18.81 1.26
N ALA A 652 -5.19 17.99 2.17
CA ALA A 652 -3.83 18.19 2.68
C ALA A 652 -2.78 18.07 1.58
N TYR A 653 -2.85 17.03 0.75
CA TYR A 653 -1.95 16.89 -0.41
C TYR A 653 -2.02 18.08 -1.38
N SER A 654 -3.22 18.60 -1.64
CA SER A 654 -3.36 19.78 -2.51
C SER A 654 -2.75 21.04 -1.90
N LEU A 655 -2.83 21.22 -0.57
CA LEU A 655 -2.18 22.30 0.13
C LEU A 655 -0.64 22.20 0.04
N ILE A 656 -0.07 21.00 0.18
CA ILE A 656 1.37 20.76 0.00
C ILE A 656 1.79 21.20 -1.41
N GLN A 657 1.06 20.78 -2.45
CA GLN A 657 1.41 21.11 -3.83
C GLN A 657 1.30 22.61 -4.12
N ILE A 658 0.29 23.29 -3.55
CA ILE A 658 0.16 24.74 -3.66
C ILE A 658 1.33 25.44 -2.97
N ALA A 659 1.65 25.05 -1.72
CA ALA A 659 2.76 25.61 -0.96
C ALA A 659 4.09 25.38 -1.67
N TRP A 660 4.33 24.20 -2.24
CA TRP A 660 5.52 23.87 -3.01
C TRP A 660 5.67 24.76 -4.25
N VAL A 661 4.59 24.97 -5.04
CA VAL A 661 4.61 25.85 -6.21
C VAL A 661 4.83 27.30 -5.78
N GLU A 662 4.21 27.76 -4.71
CA GLU A 662 4.41 29.11 -4.18
C GLU A 662 5.84 29.30 -3.69
N ASN A 663 6.41 28.35 -2.99
CA ASN A 663 7.81 28.37 -2.59
C ASN A 663 8.73 28.45 -3.82
N SER A 664 8.48 27.64 -4.84
CA SER A 664 9.28 27.56 -6.07
C SER A 664 9.16 28.80 -6.97
N SER A 665 8.12 29.61 -6.80
CA SER A 665 7.87 30.86 -7.56
C SER A 665 8.10 32.14 -6.77
N GLY A 666 8.59 32.05 -5.51
CA GLY A 666 8.87 33.21 -4.67
C GLY A 666 7.61 33.83 -4.05
N GLY A 667 6.68 32.98 -3.60
CA GLY A 667 5.47 33.38 -2.87
C GLY A 667 5.75 33.91 -1.46
N GLU A 668 4.69 34.41 -0.80
CA GLU A 668 4.79 34.96 0.55
C GLU A 668 5.10 33.86 1.59
N PRO A 669 6.20 33.96 2.36
CA PRO A 669 6.63 32.95 3.33
C PRO A 669 5.54 32.54 4.32
N LYS A 670 4.76 33.49 4.80
CA LYS A 670 3.68 33.21 5.76
C LYS A 670 2.57 32.35 5.15
N ALA A 671 2.24 32.57 3.89
CA ALA A 671 1.23 31.79 3.19
C ALA A 671 1.73 30.37 2.97
N ILE A 672 2.96 30.19 2.50
CA ILE A 672 3.61 28.90 2.28
C ILE A 672 3.62 28.07 3.55
N LEU A 673 4.16 28.62 4.66
CA LEU A 673 4.22 27.92 5.93
C LEU A 673 2.84 27.62 6.52
N ASN A 674 1.87 28.52 6.34
CA ASN A 674 0.49 28.28 6.79
C ASN A 674 -0.18 27.11 6.04
N ASP A 675 0.06 26.95 4.74
CA ASP A 675 -0.51 25.84 3.97
C ASP A 675 0.11 24.50 4.37
N TYR A 676 1.43 24.45 4.62
CA TYR A 676 2.07 23.28 5.21
C TYR A 676 1.54 22.98 6.62
N ASP A 677 1.35 23.98 7.48
CA ASP A 677 0.83 23.79 8.84
C ASP A 677 -0.63 23.29 8.83
N GLN A 678 -1.47 23.78 7.91
CA GLN A 678 -2.82 23.24 7.71
C GLN A 678 -2.78 21.77 7.26
N ALA A 679 -1.93 21.43 6.28
CA ALA A 679 -1.78 20.06 5.82
C ALA A 679 -1.31 19.13 6.95
N LEU A 680 -0.32 19.58 7.74
CA LEU A 680 0.20 18.87 8.89
C LEU A 680 -0.88 18.62 9.96
N ALA A 681 -1.68 19.63 10.26
CA ALA A 681 -2.79 19.48 11.21
C ALA A 681 -3.83 18.46 10.74
N ILE A 682 -4.15 18.46 9.44
CA ILE A 682 -5.10 17.50 8.86
C ILE A 682 -4.56 16.07 8.96
N PHE A 683 -3.30 15.82 8.58
CA PHE A 683 -2.74 14.47 8.64
C PHE A 683 -2.56 13.96 10.07
N ARG A 684 -2.21 14.83 11.02
CA ARG A 684 -2.19 14.48 12.46
C ARG A 684 -3.57 14.08 12.96
N ASP A 685 -4.61 14.83 12.60
CA ASP A 685 -5.99 14.51 12.96
C ASP A 685 -6.49 13.19 12.33
N LEU A 686 -6.02 12.88 11.14
CA LEU A 686 -6.29 11.61 10.45
C LEU A 686 -5.39 10.46 10.93
N SER A 687 -4.45 10.70 11.84
CA SER A 687 -3.43 9.72 12.27
C SER A 687 -2.64 9.12 11.08
N ASN A 688 -2.43 9.91 10.03
CA ASN A 688 -1.68 9.51 8.85
C ASN A 688 -0.20 9.90 9.02
N GLU A 689 0.61 8.99 9.58
CA GLU A 689 2.04 9.23 9.85
C GLU A 689 2.85 9.47 8.56
N GLU A 690 2.49 8.83 7.45
CA GLU A 690 3.14 9.01 6.15
C GLU A 690 2.91 10.43 5.62
N GLY A 691 1.66 10.90 5.63
CA GLY A 691 1.35 12.28 5.25
C GLY A 691 2.01 13.32 6.15
N VAL A 692 2.14 13.03 7.46
CA VAL A 692 2.91 13.89 8.38
C VAL A 692 4.37 13.95 7.96
N ALA A 693 4.98 12.82 7.61
CA ALA A 693 6.38 12.76 7.19
C ALA A 693 6.63 13.54 5.89
N GLU A 694 5.73 13.42 4.92
CA GLU A 694 5.80 14.15 3.64
C GLU A 694 5.73 15.67 3.85
N VAL A 695 4.73 16.15 4.61
CA VAL A 695 4.62 17.59 4.90
C VAL A 695 5.87 18.12 5.60
N LEU A 696 6.42 17.37 6.55
CA LEU A 696 7.62 17.78 7.29
C LEU A 696 8.85 17.87 6.39
N GLY A 697 9.01 16.95 5.44
CA GLY A 697 10.07 16.99 4.44
C GLY A 697 9.97 18.24 3.55
N GLU A 698 8.81 18.44 2.92
CA GLU A 698 8.55 19.58 2.03
C GLU A 698 8.66 20.92 2.75
N LYS A 699 8.12 21.01 3.97
CA LYS A 699 8.28 22.19 4.83
C LYS A 699 9.74 22.44 5.19
N GLY A 700 10.52 21.37 5.40
CA GLY A 700 11.97 21.47 5.65
C GLY A 700 12.70 22.13 4.49
N GLY A 701 12.42 21.73 3.24
CA GLY A 701 12.96 22.38 2.04
C GLY A 701 12.59 23.86 1.95
N ALA A 702 11.33 24.22 2.21
CA ALA A 702 10.91 25.62 2.24
C ALA A 702 11.64 26.44 3.32
N LEU A 703 11.86 25.88 4.50
CA LEU A 703 12.59 26.52 5.60
C LEU A 703 14.07 26.74 5.24
N VAL A 704 14.71 25.86 4.46
CA VAL A 704 16.07 26.09 3.92
C VAL A 704 16.07 27.33 3.01
N THR A 705 15.11 27.43 2.09
CA THR A 705 14.96 28.58 1.19
C THR A 705 14.83 29.89 1.98
N LEU A 706 14.05 29.87 3.05
CA LEU A 706 13.77 31.02 3.93
C LEU A 706 14.94 31.33 4.92
N GLY A 707 15.97 30.49 4.95
CA GLY A 707 17.13 30.70 5.81
C GLY A 707 16.98 30.22 7.26
N GLU A 708 15.97 29.40 7.55
CA GLU A 708 15.65 28.88 8.89
C GLU A 708 16.26 27.47 9.07
N LEU A 709 17.59 27.31 8.94
CA LEU A 709 18.27 26.01 8.86
C LEU A 709 18.03 25.11 10.08
N SER A 710 17.93 25.67 11.30
CA SER A 710 17.68 24.87 12.51
C SER A 710 16.28 24.22 12.49
N ALA A 711 15.26 24.98 12.08
CA ALA A 711 13.89 24.48 11.95
C ALA A 711 13.80 23.48 10.79
N ALA A 712 14.47 23.75 9.67
CA ALA A 712 14.58 22.83 8.55
C ALA A 712 15.17 21.48 8.96
N GLN A 713 16.29 21.48 9.67
CA GLN A 713 16.94 20.27 10.18
C GLN A 713 16.02 19.46 11.08
N GLN A 714 15.29 20.14 11.97
CA GLN A 714 14.33 19.47 12.87
C GLN A 714 13.19 18.81 12.07
N SER A 715 12.59 19.53 11.12
CA SER A 715 11.50 19.01 10.28
C SER A 715 11.95 17.81 9.44
N CYS A 716 13.08 17.90 8.74
CA CYS A 716 13.61 16.80 7.94
C CYS A 716 14.02 15.59 8.81
N GLN A 717 14.52 15.81 10.04
CA GLN A 717 14.87 14.70 10.94
C GLN A 717 13.60 13.97 11.43
N GLU A 718 12.54 14.70 11.81
CA GLU A 718 11.25 14.10 12.19
C GLU A 718 10.64 13.33 11.02
N SER A 719 10.70 13.87 9.81
CA SER A 719 10.29 13.18 8.57
C SER A 719 11.05 11.87 8.37
N LEU A 720 12.38 11.90 8.48
CA LEU A 720 13.23 10.70 8.34
C LEU A 720 12.89 9.63 9.38
N ASP A 721 12.65 10.04 10.63
CA ASP A 721 12.35 9.09 11.72
C ASP A 721 11.00 8.40 11.49
N LEU A 722 10.00 9.11 10.96
CA LEU A 722 8.72 8.54 10.55
C LEU A 722 8.87 7.57 9.37
N TYR A 723 9.61 7.93 8.33
CA TYR A 723 9.87 7.04 7.19
C TYR A 723 10.70 5.81 7.57
N ARG A 724 11.63 5.92 8.51
CA ARG A 724 12.33 4.76 9.07
C ARG A 724 11.38 3.81 9.80
N LYS A 725 10.38 4.35 10.50
CA LYS A 725 9.36 3.54 11.20
C LYS A 725 8.45 2.81 10.23
N SER A 726 8.03 3.46 9.14
CA SER A 726 7.18 2.85 8.09
C SER A 726 7.96 1.93 7.16
N GLY A 727 9.27 2.14 6.98
CA GLY A 727 10.12 1.39 6.06
C GLY A 727 10.09 1.91 4.61
N GLU A 728 9.56 3.11 4.37
CA GLU A 728 9.43 3.76 3.06
C GLU A 728 10.78 4.26 2.54
N LYS A 729 11.47 3.41 1.79
CA LYS A 729 12.87 3.61 1.37
C LYS A 729 13.09 4.84 0.49
N SER A 730 12.25 5.06 -0.53
CA SER A 730 12.40 6.19 -1.45
C SER A 730 12.30 7.53 -0.70
N TRP A 731 11.31 7.67 0.17
CA TRP A 731 11.16 8.88 0.98
C TRP A 731 12.28 9.06 2.01
N MET A 732 12.85 7.95 2.53
CA MET A 732 14.06 8.03 3.37
C MET A 732 15.24 8.64 2.61
N VAL A 733 15.43 8.30 1.32
CA VAL A 733 16.49 8.88 0.47
C VAL A 733 16.33 10.40 0.40
N ARG A 734 15.11 10.86 0.13
CA ARG A 734 14.81 12.29 0.04
C ARG A 734 15.13 13.04 1.35
N ALA A 735 14.64 12.53 2.48
CA ALA A 735 14.91 13.15 3.78
C ALA A 735 16.40 13.13 4.16
N LEU A 736 17.14 12.07 3.81
CA LEU A 736 18.59 11.99 4.00
C LEU A 736 19.34 12.98 3.10
N PHE A 737 18.89 13.14 1.85
CA PHE A 737 19.43 14.13 0.91
C PHE A 737 19.28 15.56 1.46
N ASP A 738 18.09 15.92 1.94
CA ASP A 738 17.82 17.24 2.50
C ASP A 738 18.68 17.51 3.75
N LEU A 739 18.77 16.53 4.66
CA LEU A 739 19.64 16.62 5.83
C LEU A 739 21.13 16.71 5.45
N GLY A 740 21.56 16.02 4.40
CA GLY A 740 22.91 16.13 3.84
C GLY A 740 23.22 17.53 3.33
N ASN A 741 22.29 18.12 2.58
CA ASN A 741 22.40 19.50 2.10
C ASN A 741 22.43 20.50 3.26
N ILE A 742 21.57 20.39 4.25
CA ILE A 742 21.55 21.25 5.44
C ILE A 742 22.89 21.15 6.18
N ALA A 743 23.41 19.93 6.38
CA ALA A 743 24.72 19.74 7.02
C ALA A 743 25.84 20.40 6.22
N SER A 744 25.84 20.32 4.88
CA SER A 744 26.77 20.99 4.00
C SER A 744 26.71 22.52 4.15
N LEU A 745 25.52 23.12 4.16
CA LEU A 745 25.33 24.56 4.38
C LEU A 745 25.84 25.02 5.75
N GLN A 746 25.78 24.17 6.74
CA GLN A 746 26.28 24.40 8.11
C GLN A 746 27.78 24.12 8.26
N ASP A 747 28.51 23.80 7.18
CA ASP A 747 29.94 23.45 7.17
C ASP A 747 30.28 22.19 8.00
N ARG A 748 29.36 21.21 8.00
CA ARG A 748 29.49 19.92 8.70
C ARG A 748 29.67 18.79 7.67
N ASP A 749 30.84 18.79 7.03
CA ASP A 749 31.11 17.96 5.86
C ASP A 749 31.06 16.46 6.13
N GLU A 750 31.56 16.00 7.29
CA GLU A 750 31.50 14.60 7.69
C GLU A 750 30.06 14.13 7.87
N ASP A 751 29.19 14.96 8.50
CA ASP A 751 27.76 14.65 8.66
C ASP A 751 27.05 14.61 7.30
N SER A 752 27.35 15.58 6.43
CA SER A 752 26.81 15.65 5.07
C SER A 752 27.16 14.38 4.27
N ARG A 753 28.44 13.99 4.25
CA ARG A 753 28.93 12.78 3.60
C ARG A 753 28.27 11.52 4.14
N LYS A 754 28.11 11.42 5.45
CA LYS A 754 27.43 10.29 6.10
C LYS A 754 25.98 10.17 5.63
N ARG A 755 25.24 11.29 5.56
CA ARG A 755 23.83 11.28 5.11
C ARG A 755 23.70 10.86 3.65
N PHE A 756 24.52 11.43 2.76
CA PHE A 756 24.52 11.04 1.36
C PHE A 756 24.95 9.57 1.15
N SER A 757 25.91 9.07 1.92
CA SER A 757 26.31 7.65 1.84
C SER A 757 25.20 6.71 2.32
N GLU A 758 24.45 7.08 3.36
CA GLU A 758 23.27 6.33 3.82
C GLU A 758 22.17 6.33 2.73
N ALA A 759 21.95 7.47 2.08
CA ALA A 759 21.01 7.60 0.97
C ALA A 759 21.42 6.71 -0.22
N LEU A 760 22.69 6.75 -0.66
CA LEU A 760 23.19 5.91 -1.75
C LEU A 760 23.07 4.41 -1.46
N ALA A 761 23.25 3.98 -0.22
CA ALA A 761 23.08 2.58 0.14
C ALA A 761 21.62 2.11 -0.11
N ILE A 762 20.65 2.99 0.13
CA ILE A 762 19.24 2.72 -0.16
C ILE A 762 18.97 2.75 -1.67
N VAL A 763 19.51 3.75 -2.38
CA VAL A 763 19.36 3.87 -3.84
C VAL A 763 19.88 2.61 -4.56
N HIS A 764 20.98 2.02 -4.11
CA HIS A 764 21.49 0.77 -4.67
C HIS A 764 20.53 -0.43 -4.49
N GLU A 765 19.67 -0.37 -3.47
CA GLU A 765 18.62 -1.40 -3.28
C GLU A 765 17.39 -1.12 -4.14
N THR A 766 16.95 0.16 -4.21
CA THR A 766 15.74 0.57 -4.93
C THR A 766 15.97 0.64 -6.43
N ARG A 767 17.19 0.98 -6.85
CA ARG A 767 17.60 1.23 -8.26
C ARG A 767 16.82 2.36 -8.91
N ASP A 768 16.38 3.34 -8.14
CA ASP A 768 15.69 4.52 -8.65
C ASP A 768 16.71 5.49 -9.27
N ALA A 769 16.55 5.76 -10.57
CA ALA A 769 17.49 6.60 -11.32
C ALA A 769 17.39 8.09 -10.93
N GLY A 770 16.19 8.59 -10.58
CA GLY A 770 16.01 9.98 -10.15
C GLY A 770 16.65 10.23 -8.79
N GLU A 771 16.49 9.30 -7.84
CA GLU A 771 17.15 9.36 -6.55
C GLU A 771 18.68 9.23 -6.68
N ASP A 772 19.15 8.38 -7.58
CA ASP A 772 20.58 8.25 -7.87
C ASP A 772 21.19 9.56 -8.37
N ILE A 773 20.51 10.25 -9.29
CA ILE A 773 20.94 11.56 -9.82
C ILE A 773 21.05 12.59 -8.70
N ILE A 774 20.00 12.80 -7.89
CA ILE A 774 19.99 13.87 -6.89
C ILE A 774 21.03 13.64 -5.79
N VAL A 775 21.21 12.41 -5.32
CA VAL A 775 22.18 12.09 -4.27
C VAL A 775 23.61 12.25 -4.77
N ASN A 776 23.91 11.81 -6.00
CA ASN A 776 25.25 12.01 -6.60
C ASN A 776 25.53 13.47 -6.92
N LEU A 777 24.54 14.29 -7.30
CA LEU A 777 24.71 15.74 -7.39
C LEU A 777 25.06 16.38 -6.04
N GLY A 778 24.40 15.95 -4.96
CA GLY A 778 24.70 16.39 -3.59
C GLY A 778 26.14 16.06 -3.18
N LEU A 779 26.57 14.81 -3.43
CA LEU A 779 27.95 14.37 -3.18
C LEU A 779 28.97 15.12 -4.07
N ALA A 780 28.72 15.26 -5.36
CA ALA A 780 29.59 15.97 -6.28
C ALA A 780 29.81 17.43 -5.85
N ARG A 781 28.71 18.05 -5.33
CA ARG A 781 28.81 19.41 -4.77
C ARG A 781 29.68 19.43 -3.51
N LEU A 782 29.50 18.45 -2.61
CA LEU A 782 30.33 18.36 -1.41
C LEU A 782 31.81 18.15 -1.74
N GLU A 783 32.12 17.21 -2.65
CA GLU A 783 33.51 16.95 -3.10
C GLU A 783 34.15 18.21 -3.73
N LYS A 784 33.39 18.96 -4.54
CA LYS A 784 33.87 20.25 -5.09
C LYS A 784 34.15 21.26 -3.98
N GLU A 785 33.30 21.36 -2.97
CA GLU A 785 33.45 22.27 -1.85
C GLU A 785 34.72 21.96 -0.98
N GLU A 786 35.07 20.69 -0.86
CA GLU A 786 36.30 20.24 -0.19
C GLU A 786 37.56 20.32 -1.09
N GLY A 787 37.39 20.65 -2.37
CA GLY A 787 38.48 20.75 -3.33
C GLY A 787 38.87 19.42 -4.01
N HIS A 788 38.13 18.37 -3.80
CA HIS A 788 38.29 17.04 -4.44
C HIS A 788 37.69 17.02 -5.85
N LEU A 789 38.20 17.88 -6.74
CA LEU A 789 37.59 18.14 -8.06
C LEU A 789 37.54 16.90 -8.95
N ALA A 790 38.51 16.00 -8.86
CA ALA A 790 38.55 14.78 -9.64
C ALA A 790 37.40 13.82 -9.26
N GLU A 791 37.08 13.70 -7.95
CA GLU A 791 35.96 12.88 -7.50
C GLU A 791 34.62 13.53 -7.83
N SER A 792 34.49 14.86 -7.71
CA SER A 792 33.31 15.59 -8.17
C SER A 792 33.04 15.34 -9.66
N ARG A 793 34.05 15.33 -10.53
CA ARG A 793 33.90 15.00 -11.95
C ARG A 793 33.41 13.59 -12.18
N LYS A 794 34.00 12.62 -11.53
CA LYS A 794 33.60 11.23 -11.66
C LYS A 794 32.11 11.00 -11.29
N LEU A 795 31.63 11.69 -10.23
CA LEU A 795 30.24 11.69 -9.85
C LEU A 795 29.36 12.37 -10.90
N LEU A 796 29.82 13.50 -11.46
CA LEU A 796 29.11 14.18 -12.55
C LEU A 796 29.04 13.34 -13.83
N ASP A 797 30.11 12.61 -14.19
CA ASP A 797 30.09 11.70 -15.34
C ASP A 797 29.04 10.61 -15.16
N HIS A 798 28.90 10.06 -13.95
CA HIS A 798 27.82 9.11 -13.62
C HIS A 798 26.44 9.77 -13.78
N VAL A 799 26.24 10.96 -13.22
CA VAL A 799 24.98 11.72 -13.33
C VAL A 799 24.61 11.98 -14.79
N PHE A 800 25.55 12.43 -15.64
CA PHE A 800 25.28 12.67 -17.05
C PHE A 800 24.88 11.40 -17.80
N GLY A 801 25.41 10.24 -17.41
CA GLY A 801 24.97 8.95 -17.94
C GLY A 801 23.50 8.66 -17.68
N LEU A 802 22.93 9.12 -16.56
CA LEU A 802 21.55 8.90 -16.16
C LEU A 802 20.58 9.98 -16.66
N VAL A 803 20.98 11.26 -16.59
CA VAL A 803 20.12 12.43 -16.90
C VAL A 803 19.58 12.38 -18.33
N HIS A 804 20.39 11.95 -19.30
CA HIS A 804 19.94 11.84 -20.70
C HIS A 804 18.82 10.80 -20.90
N ALA A 805 18.80 9.75 -20.08
CA ALA A 805 17.75 8.74 -20.10
C ALA A 805 16.49 9.18 -19.31
N HIS A 806 16.68 9.93 -18.23
CA HIS A 806 15.64 10.39 -17.34
C HIS A 806 14.83 11.59 -17.87
N LYS A 807 15.42 12.36 -18.82
CA LYS A 807 14.82 13.51 -19.53
C LYS A 807 14.25 14.61 -18.61
N ASN A 808 14.78 14.79 -17.41
CA ASN A 808 14.36 15.87 -16.51
C ASN A 808 15.24 17.12 -16.72
N PRO A 809 14.70 18.23 -17.27
CA PRO A 809 15.48 19.43 -17.58
C PRO A 809 16.11 20.07 -16.32
N ASN A 810 15.45 19.98 -15.17
CA ASN A 810 15.95 20.60 -13.94
C ASN A 810 17.20 19.89 -13.40
N GLU A 811 17.25 18.56 -13.50
CA GLU A 811 18.43 17.77 -13.15
C GLU A 811 19.61 18.08 -14.09
N GLU A 812 19.32 18.19 -15.37
CA GLU A 812 20.33 18.52 -16.39
C GLU A 812 20.88 19.95 -16.20
N ILE A 813 20.04 20.93 -15.85
CA ILE A 813 20.46 22.29 -15.48
C ILE A 813 21.37 22.23 -14.25
N SER A 814 21.00 21.48 -13.22
CA SER A 814 21.77 21.36 -11.99
C SER A 814 23.14 20.72 -12.22
N ALA A 815 23.19 19.65 -13.04
CA ALA A 815 24.42 18.96 -13.42
C ALA A 815 25.37 19.89 -14.22
N ASN A 816 24.83 20.58 -15.22
CA ASN A 816 25.63 21.53 -16.02
C ASN A 816 26.12 22.72 -15.20
N ASN A 817 25.31 23.27 -14.28
CA ASN A 817 25.78 24.33 -13.37
C ASN A 817 26.93 23.84 -12.49
N LEU A 818 26.80 22.64 -11.90
CA LEU A 818 27.85 22.09 -11.04
C LEU A 818 29.15 21.77 -11.83
N LEU A 819 28.98 21.26 -13.07
CA LEU A 819 30.11 21.06 -13.97
C LEU A 819 30.83 22.40 -14.29
N ALA A 820 30.07 23.48 -14.56
CA ALA A 820 30.60 24.81 -14.82
C ALA A 820 31.39 25.35 -13.62
N GLU A 821 30.89 25.17 -12.40
CA GLU A 821 31.58 25.57 -11.16
C GLU A 821 32.85 24.74 -10.93
N THR A 822 32.81 23.42 -11.15
CA THR A 822 33.96 22.53 -11.02
C THR A 822 35.06 22.90 -12.02
N ALA A 823 34.73 23.09 -13.30
CA ALA A 823 35.64 23.51 -14.35
C ALA A 823 36.24 24.89 -14.07
N LEU A 824 35.47 25.82 -13.49
CA LEU A 824 35.96 27.14 -13.10
C LEU A 824 37.00 27.06 -11.99
N GLN A 825 36.84 26.19 -11.01
CA GLN A 825 37.80 25.94 -9.94
C GLN A 825 39.08 25.27 -10.47
N GLU A 826 38.99 24.43 -11.49
CA GLU A 826 40.14 23.83 -12.19
C GLU A 826 40.87 24.81 -13.10
N GLY A 827 40.33 26.02 -13.32
CA GLY A 827 40.84 26.99 -14.25
C GLY A 827 40.53 26.75 -15.72
N ASN A 828 39.61 25.78 -16.01
CA ASN A 828 39.17 25.46 -17.36
C ASN A 828 38.00 26.35 -17.79
N LEU A 829 38.28 27.60 -18.13
CA LEU A 829 37.25 28.56 -18.49
C LEU A 829 36.45 28.16 -19.72
N ALA A 830 37.05 27.49 -20.69
CA ALA A 830 36.38 27.10 -21.93
C ALA A 830 35.25 26.06 -21.65
N GLU A 831 35.55 25.08 -20.81
CA GLU A 831 34.59 24.07 -20.38
C GLU A 831 33.48 24.67 -19.49
N ALA A 832 33.87 25.57 -18.57
CA ALA A 832 32.91 26.29 -17.74
C ALA A 832 31.89 27.08 -18.59
N GLN A 833 32.38 27.76 -19.65
CA GLN A 833 31.50 28.45 -20.59
C GLN A 833 30.61 27.52 -21.40
N ALA A 834 31.10 26.36 -21.81
CA ALA A 834 30.31 25.37 -22.53
C ALA A 834 29.22 24.81 -21.66
N ALA A 835 29.50 24.40 -20.42
CA ALA A 835 28.56 23.84 -19.49
C ALA A 835 27.46 24.86 -19.09
N ILE A 836 27.85 26.11 -18.79
CA ILE A 836 26.84 27.14 -18.45
C ILE A 836 25.99 27.51 -19.66
N GLY A 837 26.54 27.45 -20.87
CA GLY A 837 25.78 27.61 -22.12
C GLY A 837 24.77 26.49 -22.34
N ALA A 838 25.09 25.24 -22.01
CA ALA A 838 24.15 24.10 -22.04
C ALA A 838 23.00 24.32 -21.03
N ALA A 839 23.33 24.71 -19.78
CA ALA A 839 22.29 25.05 -18.79
C ALA A 839 21.37 26.18 -19.27
N GLN A 840 21.93 27.22 -19.91
CA GLN A 840 21.16 28.36 -20.45
C GLN A 840 20.14 27.94 -21.50
N ASN A 841 20.47 26.98 -22.37
CA ASN A 841 19.59 26.51 -23.42
C ASN A 841 18.37 25.73 -22.88
N LEU A 842 18.49 25.21 -21.68
CA LEU A 842 17.42 24.46 -20.99
C LEU A 842 16.52 25.38 -20.14
N LEU A 843 17.00 26.55 -19.73
CA LEU A 843 16.24 27.50 -18.93
C LEU A 843 15.09 28.11 -19.75
N ARG A 844 13.88 28.04 -19.21
CA ARG A 844 12.67 28.60 -19.79
C ARG A 844 12.07 29.70 -18.90
N PRO A 845 11.29 30.67 -19.46
CA PRO A 845 10.48 31.59 -18.65
C PRO A 845 9.47 30.82 -17.80
N GLY A 846 9.39 31.14 -16.52
CA GLY A 846 8.48 30.45 -15.57
C GLY A 846 9.08 29.25 -14.82
N GLN A 847 10.31 28.87 -15.09
CA GLN A 847 11.01 27.81 -14.43
C GLN A 847 11.33 28.13 -12.96
N PHE A 848 11.61 27.10 -12.16
CA PHE A 848 11.96 27.23 -10.74
C PHE A 848 13.03 28.30 -10.49
N LEU A 849 12.77 29.22 -9.58
CA LEU A 849 13.67 30.34 -9.28
C LEU A 849 15.04 29.85 -8.83
N GLU A 850 15.10 28.75 -8.10
CA GLU A 850 16.35 28.13 -7.64
C GLU A 850 17.35 27.91 -8.80
N GLY A 851 16.94 27.20 -9.84
CA GLY A 851 17.78 26.91 -11.00
C GLY A 851 18.27 28.18 -11.70
N ARG A 852 17.42 29.22 -11.77
CA ARG A 852 17.76 30.53 -12.32
C ARG A 852 18.81 31.27 -11.46
N TYR A 853 18.69 31.19 -10.14
CA TYR A 853 19.62 31.82 -9.22
C TYR A 853 21.02 31.15 -9.26
N VAL A 854 21.06 29.83 -9.18
CA VAL A 854 22.31 29.06 -9.31
C VAL A 854 22.99 29.35 -10.64
N PHE A 855 22.24 29.29 -11.76
CA PHE A 855 22.76 29.67 -13.07
C PHE A 855 23.31 31.10 -13.09
N GLY A 856 22.54 32.07 -12.58
CA GLY A 856 22.94 33.50 -12.60
C GLY A 856 24.19 33.76 -11.81
N ILE A 857 24.34 33.15 -10.63
CA ILE A 857 25.57 33.30 -9.78
C ILE A 857 26.79 32.69 -10.48
N THR A 858 26.65 31.45 -11.01
CA THR A 858 27.75 30.76 -11.70
C THR A 858 28.15 31.49 -12.96
N ASN A 859 27.20 31.97 -13.77
CA ASN A 859 27.46 32.73 -14.99
C ASN A 859 28.20 34.08 -14.69
N ALA A 860 27.80 34.76 -13.61
CA ALA A 860 28.48 35.98 -13.20
C ALA A 860 29.93 35.73 -12.76
N ARG A 861 30.20 34.62 -12.05
CA ARG A 861 31.59 34.20 -11.72
C ARG A 861 32.41 33.94 -12.98
N ILE A 862 31.82 33.24 -13.99
CA ILE A 862 32.48 33.00 -15.29
C ILE A 862 32.75 34.31 -16.02
N GLN A 863 31.82 35.27 -16.07
CA GLN A 863 32.00 36.58 -16.66
C GLN A 863 33.15 37.34 -15.99
N ALA A 864 33.24 37.29 -14.67
CA ALA A 864 34.30 37.95 -13.92
C ALA A 864 35.68 37.37 -14.24
N VAL A 865 35.82 36.05 -14.37
CA VAL A 865 37.07 35.39 -14.77
C VAL A 865 37.39 35.66 -16.26
N SER A 866 36.38 35.82 -17.11
CA SER A 866 36.55 36.22 -18.51
C SER A 866 36.93 37.71 -18.72
N GLY A 867 37.07 38.49 -17.63
CA GLY A 867 37.44 39.91 -17.69
C GLY A 867 36.26 40.90 -17.71
N ASN A 868 35.04 40.43 -17.78
CA ASN A 868 33.83 41.29 -17.74
C ASN A 868 33.38 41.57 -16.29
N LEU A 869 34.25 42.23 -15.51
CA LEU A 869 33.99 42.55 -14.10
C LEU A 869 32.74 43.42 -13.92
N ARG A 870 32.51 44.40 -14.83
CA ARG A 870 31.33 45.28 -14.73
C ARG A 870 30.04 44.51 -14.95
N GLY A 871 29.96 43.69 -16.02
CA GLY A 871 28.76 42.87 -16.28
C GLY A 871 28.46 41.88 -15.17
N ALA A 872 29.49 41.22 -14.63
CA ALA A 872 29.37 40.32 -13.48
C ALA A 872 28.79 41.02 -12.25
N ARG A 873 29.34 42.19 -11.91
CA ARG A 873 28.85 43.00 -10.78
C ARG A 873 27.40 43.43 -10.93
N ASP A 874 27.06 43.98 -12.11
CA ASP A 874 25.71 44.48 -12.38
C ASP A 874 24.69 43.31 -12.32
N SER A 875 25.03 42.13 -12.87
CA SER A 875 24.22 40.91 -12.78
C SER A 875 24.04 40.43 -11.33
N LEU A 876 25.11 40.40 -10.53
CA LEU A 876 25.03 39.98 -9.14
C LEU A 876 24.23 40.93 -8.28
N LYS A 877 24.32 42.25 -8.46
CA LYS A 877 23.47 43.24 -7.78
C LYS A 877 22.00 43.06 -8.11
N ALA A 878 21.68 42.78 -9.36
CA ALA A 878 20.33 42.47 -9.76
C ALA A 878 19.84 41.17 -9.10
N LEU A 879 20.68 40.11 -9.04
CA LEU A 879 20.35 38.85 -8.39
C LEU A 879 20.12 39.03 -6.87
N VAL A 880 20.94 39.75 -6.16
CA VAL A 880 20.76 40.07 -4.72
C VAL A 880 19.42 40.76 -4.49
N ALA A 881 19.06 41.74 -5.32
CA ALA A 881 17.76 42.41 -5.20
C ALA A 881 16.58 41.51 -5.52
N ASP A 882 16.74 40.60 -6.47
CA ASP A 882 15.69 39.65 -6.89
C ASP A 882 15.48 38.51 -5.86
N THR A 883 16.56 37.93 -5.35
CA THR A 883 16.50 36.88 -4.30
C THR A 883 15.93 37.45 -3.00
N ALA A 884 16.30 38.67 -2.61
CA ALA A 884 15.73 39.34 -1.44
C ALA A 884 14.22 39.61 -1.60
N ARG A 885 13.75 40.02 -2.82
CA ARG A 885 12.35 40.25 -3.11
C ARG A 885 11.51 38.96 -2.98
N HIS A 886 12.09 37.82 -3.37
CA HIS A 886 11.42 36.51 -3.35
C HIS A 886 11.70 35.71 -2.08
N HIS A 887 12.39 36.30 -1.09
CA HIS A 887 12.74 35.67 0.19
C HIS A 887 13.64 34.43 0.07
N TYR A 888 14.45 34.32 -0.99
CA TYR A 888 15.41 33.23 -1.18
C TYR A 888 16.73 33.52 -0.46
N VAL A 889 16.69 33.45 0.89
CA VAL A 889 17.79 33.88 1.76
C VAL A 889 19.10 33.12 1.47
N HIS A 890 19.05 31.83 1.22
CA HIS A 890 20.22 31.04 0.89
C HIS A 890 20.95 31.62 -0.36
N TYR A 891 20.20 31.83 -1.43
CA TYR A 891 20.76 32.35 -2.71
C TYR A 891 21.10 33.85 -2.66
N GLU A 892 20.44 34.61 -1.80
CA GLU A 892 20.82 35.98 -1.52
C GLU A 892 22.24 36.04 -0.91
N LEU A 893 22.49 35.21 0.12
CA LEU A 893 23.78 35.11 0.75
C LEU A 893 24.87 34.60 -0.22
N GLU A 894 24.57 33.63 -1.07
CA GLU A 894 25.51 33.16 -2.12
C GLU A 894 25.80 34.23 -3.19
N ALA A 895 24.81 34.97 -3.65
CA ALA A 895 24.96 36.04 -4.62
C ALA A 895 25.80 37.19 -4.04
N ARG A 896 25.59 37.53 -2.76
CA ARG A 896 26.42 38.49 -2.03
C ARG A 896 27.85 38.03 -1.86
N LEU A 897 28.07 36.74 -1.58
CA LEU A 897 29.44 36.17 -1.54
C LEU A 897 30.13 36.31 -2.90
N ALA A 898 29.45 35.91 -3.98
CA ALA A 898 30.00 36.07 -5.33
C ALA A 898 30.25 37.54 -5.70
N LEU A 899 29.41 38.45 -5.26
CA LEU A 899 29.61 39.90 -5.44
C LEU A 899 30.86 40.37 -4.71
N CYS A 900 31.12 39.96 -3.46
CA CYS A 900 32.34 40.25 -2.75
C CYS A 900 33.56 39.70 -3.48
N GLU A 901 33.49 38.47 -4.02
CA GLU A 901 34.58 37.86 -4.81
C GLU A 901 34.93 38.71 -6.06
N VAL A 902 33.91 39.24 -6.74
CA VAL A 902 34.10 40.08 -7.94
C VAL A 902 34.57 41.48 -7.55
N GLU A 903 34.03 42.09 -6.51
CA GLU A 903 34.40 43.43 -6.07
C GLU A 903 35.83 43.48 -5.45
N LEU A 904 36.34 42.39 -4.90
CA LEU A 904 37.70 42.29 -4.38
C LEU A 904 38.75 42.62 -5.46
N LYS A 905 38.43 42.39 -6.74
CA LYS A 905 39.28 42.74 -7.88
C LYS A 905 39.12 44.18 -8.37
N ALA A 906 37.99 44.84 -8.03
CA ALA A 906 37.62 46.16 -8.52
C ALA A 906 37.74 47.24 -7.43
N ASP A 907 37.23 46.98 -6.22
CA ASP A 907 37.24 47.83 -5.04
C ASP A 907 37.43 46.99 -3.78
N PRO A 908 38.64 46.62 -3.38
CA PRO A 908 38.93 45.79 -2.21
C PRO A 908 38.36 46.37 -0.90
N SER A 909 38.28 47.68 -0.77
CA SER A 909 37.81 48.31 0.48
C SER A 909 36.33 48.05 0.71
N THR A 910 35.50 48.23 -0.33
CA THR A 910 34.10 47.92 -0.31
C THR A 910 33.87 46.41 -0.14
N ALA A 911 34.61 45.56 -0.85
CA ALA A 911 34.52 44.12 -0.77
C ALA A 911 34.78 43.59 0.66
N HIS A 912 35.80 44.09 1.36
CA HIS A 912 36.10 43.68 2.74
C HIS A 912 35.02 44.12 3.74
N LEU A 913 34.36 45.27 3.53
CA LEU A 913 33.27 45.73 4.39
C LEU A 913 32.03 44.82 4.25
N GLU A 914 31.60 44.60 3.00
CA GLU A 914 30.47 43.73 2.68
C GLU A 914 30.74 42.29 3.13
N ALA A 915 31.95 41.75 2.95
CA ALA A 915 32.32 40.42 3.41
C ALA A 915 32.23 40.27 4.93
N ARG A 916 32.51 41.31 5.72
CA ARG A 916 32.34 41.32 7.18
C ARG A 916 30.85 41.27 7.59
N GLU A 917 30.02 42.04 6.91
CA GLU A 917 28.56 42.05 7.18
C GLU A 917 27.94 40.69 6.80
N LEU A 918 28.27 40.17 5.61
CA LEU A 918 27.87 38.87 5.14
C LEU A 918 28.26 37.73 6.10
N GLN A 919 29.50 37.75 6.59
CA GLN A 919 30.01 36.75 7.54
C GLN A 919 29.19 36.72 8.82
N LYS A 920 28.87 37.93 9.39
CA LYS A 920 28.01 38.00 10.59
C LYS A 920 26.59 37.47 10.36
N GLU A 921 25.99 37.91 9.27
CA GLU A 921 24.63 37.51 8.94
C GLU A 921 24.53 36.00 8.66
N ALA A 922 25.42 35.45 7.83
CA ALA A 922 25.47 34.03 7.52
C ALA A 922 25.69 33.18 8.79
N SER A 923 26.60 33.62 9.69
CA SER A 923 26.81 32.93 10.98
C SER A 923 25.58 32.93 11.86
N LEU A 924 24.85 34.05 11.94
CA LEU A 924 23.61 34.15 12.74
C LEU A 924 22.52 33.22 12.23
N ARG A 925 22.41 32.99 10.92
CA ARG A 925 21.46 32.13 10.28
C ARG A 925 21.89 30.66 10.17
N GLY A 926 23.16 30.36 10.60
CA GLY A 926 23.72 29.00 10.54
C GLY A 926 24.33 28.62 9.18
N PHE A 927 24.46 29.54 8.21
CA PHE A 927 25.16 29.31 6.93
C PHE A 927 26.68 29.40 7.11
N ASN A 928 27.23 28.51 7.93
CA ASN A 928 28.64 28.57 8.36
C ASN A 928 29.61 28.43 7.20
N ARG A 929 29.26 27.69 6.14
CA ARG A 929 30.10 27.60 4.93
C ARG A 929 30.23 28.93 4.21
N ILE A 930 29.14 29.67 4.05
CA ILE A 930 29.19 31.03 3.47
C ILE A 930 29.95 31.97 4.41
N ALA A 931 29.71 31.87 5.71
CA ALA A 931 30.45 32.68 6.70
C ALA A 931 31.96 32.44 6.68
N ARG A 932 32.41 31.19 6.57
CA ARG A 932 33.81 30.81 6.43
C ARG A 932 34.44 31.38 5.14
N LYS A 933 33.72 31.24 4.00
CA LYS A 933 34.15 31.80 2.72
C LYS A 933 34.26 33.35 2.78
N ALA A 934 33.26 34.01 3.37
CA ALA A 934 33.28 35.45 3.53
C ALA A 934 34.42 35.94 4.47
N LEU A 935 34.73 35.16 5.52
CA LEU A 935 35.88 35.45 6.37
C LEU A 935 37.21 35.37 5.60
N ALA A 936 37.37 34.38 4.71
CA ALA A 936 38.56 34.23 3.88
C ALA A 936 38.79 35.40 2.91
N LEU A 937 37.74 36.12 2.51
CA LEU A 937 37.82 37.31 1.66
C LEU A 937 38.25 38.59 2.42
N GLN A 938 38.34 38.54 3.76
CA GLN A 938 38.78 39.70 4.59
C GLN A 938 40.26 39.72 4.84
N SER A 939 41.00 38.64 4.50
CA SER A 939 42.49 38.54 4.59
C SER A 939 43.12 38.91 3.26
#